data_c5514db7ef921d9f81a7dc27d63cfca1
#
_entry.id   c5514db7ef921d9f81a7dc27d63cfca1
#
_cell.length_a   1.000
_cell.length_b   1.000
_cell.length_c   1.000
_cell.angle_alpha   90.00
_cell.angle_beta   90.00
_cell.angle_gamma   90.00
#
_symmetry.space_group_name_H-M   'P 1'
#
loop_
_entity.id
_entity.type
_entity.pdbx_description
1 polymer ?
#
loop_
_entity_poly.entity_id
_entity_poly.type
_entity_poly.pdbx_seq_one_letter_code
_entity_poly.pdbx_strand_id
1 'polypeptide(L)'
;MTNKNIFLGKLKYLALFLVAVQSILFALTAIFFTGVSYQETWQHYNQNNRTITLYLQKLSPIQQEKAFYYLNERSDLAVWTHRVIQDSKGNGIQKHYIDAMGNSDYFSDFNYHHSNILTKSQLKVLLEHEDSKKTIGIAEASHDTLYELPRPLFTVPIVIDRLEQVYQKTNTLTGIYHVNGLESETDKSEFIKQFASATDLSEENFLQEKFGSRRDYGLVPFVLIGLLLFTMLTLLILLLVIVLQAYEKFGSLTLLGWSRNEFWLALFKPIIYPSVLSTPILAVGIWWLTGWSQVSYYILIPIMGHIVFSMLALATILIIPSLIVYSVTALSAIHKRFPSRLLTILGISSYIALSSILIATSYGLDGPLYRFMDNVHIARAWKSVENMQVIDSFSEGDDLGTLAGTSNTLELSMYHLYTKIGHDEGVYLIHSQYYGQDFFANVTAYQNLPSKPFWYLVYSYNYLTELGFQFSEEELNEIRSGSRLYLIPDSYTTEEQQRMRAYLEESVKVYDGDVETPFTQNRQFIYKSYSTTKDIFLWSTNLQQGVTSKEPIIFVASPENLYFKESANLVVSGFNGYLKIRNQNILTRVKEEITTHFPDLMDNDIQFTPVRRYIDGRQKELSYTFYLFGSLILAVLISLTSILIALVLMYRITYQDRLIVQYFLGFGLWARYKGIMILVIVSAIIEVLISFLLKTKLGIVSAALSLCLQSVLLYGFLLRKEQQKILNIFKE
;
A
#
# COMPACT_ATOMS: atom_id res chain seq x y z
N MET A 1 55.79 4.52 15.52
CA MET A 1 55.00 5.07 14.40
C MET A 1 53.59 4.53 14.50
N THR A 2 52.65 5.38 14.84
CA THR A 2 51.26 5.04 15.13
C THR A 2 50.57 4.53 13.87
N ASN A 3 50.02 3.31 13.97
CA ASN A 3 49.28 2.55 12.98
C ASN A 3 48.00 3.23 12.42
N LYS A 4 47.96 4.54 12.32
CA LYS A 4 46.80 5.28 11.86
C LYS A 4 46.80 5.41 10.32
N ASN A 5 45.94 4.58 9.67
CA ASN A 5 45.38 4.88 8.36
C ASN A 5 46.30 4.81 7.11
N ILE A 6 47.25 3.89 7.05
CA ILE A 6 48.16 3.76 5.92
C ILE A 6 47.45 3.31 4.61
N PHE A 7 46.36 2.55 4.71
CA PHE A 7 45.76 1.86 3.55
C PHE A 7 44.44 2.40 3.01
N LEU A 8 43.65 2.96 3.86
CA LEU A 8 42.26 3.26 3.55
C LEU A 8 42.03 4.77 3.48
N GLY A 9 42.26 5.38 2.35
CA GLY A 9 41.87 6.77 2.13
C GLY A 9 40.37 7.04 2.37
N LYS A 10 39.81 8.01 1.68
CA LYS A 10 38.37 8.36 1.80
C LYS A 10 37.40 7.22 1.48
N LEU A 11 37.83 6.17 0.73
CA LEU A 11 37.01 5.00 0.35
C LEU A 11 36.55 4.16 1.55
N LYS A 12 37.29 4.16 2.66
CA LYS A 12 36.85 3.47 3.87
C LYS A 12 35.52 4.00 4.41
N TYR A 13 35.34 5.32 4.38
CA TYR A 13 34.11 5.94 4.85
C TYR A 13 32.92 5.59 3.98
N LEU A 14 33.13 5.48 2.65
CA LEU A 14 32.12 5.00 1.73
C LEU A 14 31.79 3.53 1.99
N ALA A 15 32.80 2.69 2.22
CA ALA A 15 32.57 1.27 2.56
C ALA A 15 31.82 1.11 3.87
N LEU A 16 32.17 1.88 4.92
CA LEU A 16 31.44 1.87 6.19
C LEU A 16 30.00 2.35 6.04
N PHE A 17 29.77 3.39 5.24
CA PHE A 17 28.42 3.88 4.96
C PHE A 17 27.59 2.78 4.24
N LEU A 18 28.14 2.12 3.21
CA LEU A 18 27.45 1.03 2.52
C LEU A 18 27.17 -0.17 3.45
N VAL A 19 28.09 -0.49 4.35
CA VAL A 19 27.85 -1.52 5.37
C VAL A 19 26.72 -1.14 6.31
N ALA A 20 26.65 0.11 6.76
CA ALA A 20 25.54 0.58 7.61
C ALA A 20 24.20 0.52 6.84
N VAL A 21 24.15 0.99 5.59
CA VAL A 21 22.98 0.90 4.75
C VAL A 21 22.55 -0.57 4.54
N GLN A 22 23.50 -1.45 4.25
CA GLN A 22 23.22 -2.87 4.10
C GLN A 22 22.66 -3.50 5.38
N SER A 23 23.22 -3.16 6.55
CA SER A 23 22.71 -3.65 7.83
C SER A 23 21.28 -3.19 8.11
N ILE A 24 20.95 -1.94 7.79
CA ILE A 24 19.57 -1.42 7.89
C ILE A 24 18.63 -2.15 6.94
N LEU A 25 19.05 -2.37 5.69
CA LEU A 25 18.23 -3.09 4.70
C LEU A 25 17.98 -4.55 5.10
N PHE A 26 18.97 -5.24 5.65
CA PHE A 26 18.78 -6.59 6.21
C PHE A 26 17.78 -6.58 7.35
N ALA A 27 17.89 -5.61 8.26
CA ALA A 27 16.95 -5.48 9.37
C ALA A 27 15.51 -5.22 8.89
N LEU A 28 15.32 -4.30 7.94
CA LEU A 28 14.01 -4.02 7.35
C LEU A 28 13.44 -5.24 6.61
N THR A 29 14.28 -5.96 5.87
CA THR A 29 13.89 -7.18 5.18
C THR A 29 13.49 -8.27 6.17
N ALA A 30 14.26 -8.45 7.25
CA ALA A 30 13.95 -9.38 8.32
C ALA A 30 12.61 -9.07 8.98
N ILE A 31 12.37 -7.81 9.33
CA ILE A 31 11.11 -7.35 9.94
C ILE A 31 9.94 -7.65 8.99
N PHE A 32 10.09 -7.32 7.72
CA PHE A 32 9.04 -7.53 6.72
C PHE A 32 8.69 -9.02 6.59
N PHE A 33 9.69 -9.88 6.34
CA PHE A 33 9.43 -11.32 6.17
C PHE A 33 8.96 -12.00 7.46
N THR A 34 9.43 -11.54 8.63
CA THR A 34 8.91 -12.02 9.91
C THR A 34 7.43 -11.64 10.07
N GLY A 35 7.06 -10.42 9.70
CA GLY A 35 5.67 -9.97 9.73
C GLY A 35 4.78 -10.78 8.78
N VAL A 36 5.22 -10.99 7.54
CA VAL A 36 4.51 -11.82 6.56
C VAL A 36 4.33 -13.25 7.07
N SER A 37 5.41 -13.88 7.51
CA SER A 37 5.38 -15.26 8.06
C SER A 37 4.46 -15.38 9.27
N TYR A 38 4.46 -14.39 10.17
CA TYR A 38 3.55 -14.36 11.31
C TYR A 38 2.09 -14.28 10.88
N GLN A 39 1.76 -13.41 9.93
CA GLN A 39 0.39 -13.30 9.39
C GLN A 39 -0.05 -14.58 8.66
N GLU A 40 0.83 -15.19 7.86
CA GLU A 40 0.55 -16.46 7.18
C GLU A 40 0.28 -17.58 8.18
N THR A 41 1.05 -17.63 9.26
CA THR A 41 0.84 -18.64 10.32
C THR A 41 -0.53 -18.46 10.99
N TRP A 42 -0.97 -17.21 11.22
CA TRP A 42 -2.31 -16.95 11.76
C TRP A 42 -3.43 -17.35 10.81
N GLN A 43 -3.24 -17.22 9.50
CA GLN A 43 -4.25 -17.62 8.51
C GLN A 43 -4.49 -19.12 8.49
N HIS A 44 -3.45 -19.88 8.77
CA HIS A 44 -3.53 -21.33 8.87
C HIS A 44 -3.70 -21.80 10.32
N TYR A 45 -4.05 -20.88 11.23
CA TYR A 45 -4.28 -21.21 12.63
C TYR A 45 -5.30 -22.32 12.74
N ASN A 46 -4.98 -23.34 13.56
CA ASN A 46 -5.81 -24.50 13.85
C ASN A 46 -6.24 -25.37 12.65
N GLN A 47 -5.77 -25.05 11.42
CA GLN A 47 -6.05 -25.88 10.24
C GLN A 47 -5.16 -27.14 10.24
N ASN A 48 -5.78 -28.29 10.08
CA ASN A 48 -5.13 -29.57 9.96
C ASN A 48 -5.86 -30.45 8.93
N ASN A 49 -5.37 -31.66 8.66
CA ASN A 49 -5.97 -32.58 7.69
C ASN A 49 -7.41 -33.01 8.04
N ARG A 50 -7.86 -32.73 9.26
CA ARG A 50 -9.22 -33.06 9.75
C ARG A 50 -10.17 -31.88 9.70
N THR A 51 -9.67 -30.68 9.45
CA THR A 51 -10.48 -29.45 9.37
C THR A 51 -11.38 -29.51 8.14
N ILE A 52 -12.68 -29.25 8.34
CA ILE A 52 -13.63 -28.97 7.25
C ILE A 52 -13.71 -27.47 7.06
N THR A 53 -13.67 -27.05 5.80
CA THR A 53 -13.90 -25.64 5.43
C THR A 53 -15.27 -25.49 4.84
N LEU A 54 -16.08 -24.59 5.42
CA LEU A 54 -17.42 -24.25 4.96
C LEU A 54 -17.37 -22.86 4.30
N TYR A 55 -17.83 -22.77 3.07
CA TYR A 55 -17.95 -21.53 2.32
C TYR A 55 -19.39 -21.01 2.38
N LEU A 56 -19.71 -20.27 3.45
CA LEU A 56 -21.05 -19.75 3.70
C LEU A 56 -21.20 -18.39 2.99
N GLN A 57 -21.51 -18.43 1.71
CA GLN A 57 -21.65 -17.25 0.85
C GLN A 57 -23.01 -17.25 0.14
N LYS A 58 -23.64 -16.07 0.04
CA LYS A 58 -24.94 -15.91 -0.61
C LYS A 58 -26.06 -16.76 -0.01
N LEU A 59 -26.06 -16.89 1.32
CA LEU A 59 -27.13 -17.52 2.07
C LEU A 59 -28.26 -16.53 2.35
N SER A 60 -29.51 -17.01 2.35
CA SER A 60 -30.61 -16.22 2.85
C SER A 60 -30.51 -16.03 4.37
N PRO A 61 -31.11 -14.97 4.97
CA PRO A 61 -31.08 -14.77 6.42
C PRO A 61 -31.52 -16.00 7.22
N ILE A 62 -32.59 -16.69 6.76
CA ILE A 62 -33.08 -17.91 7.40
C ILE A 62 -32.05 -19.05 7.35
N GLN A 63 -31.31 -19.17 6.24
CA GLN A 63 -30.26 -20.19 6.11
C GLN A 63 -29.06 -19.86 7.00
N GLN A 64 -28.70 -18.59 7.13
CA GLN A 64 -27.64 -18.12 8.04
C GLN A 64 -27.99 -18.40 9.50
N GLU A 65 -29.22 -18.11 9.90
CA GLU A 65 -29.75 -18.39 11.22
C GLU A 65 -29.73 -19.90 11.52
N LYS A 66 -30.23 -20.73 10.63
CA LYS A 66 -30.19 -22.20 10.75
C LYS A 66 -28.77 -22.72 10.86
N ALA A 67 -27.84 -22.19 10.05
CA ALA A 67 -26.43 -22.56 10.08
C ALA A 67 -25.77 -22.18 11.41
N PHE A 68 -26.05 -20.98 11.91
CA PHE A 68 -25.52 -20.53 13.21
C PHE A 68 -26.02 -21.43 14.35
N TYR A 69 -27.33 -21.63 14.48
CA TYR A 69 -27.89 -22.47 15.55
C TYR A 69 -27.37 -23.90 15.48
N TYR A 70 -27.30 -24.50 14.28
CA TYR A 70 -26.74 -25.83 14.10
C TYR A 70 -25.29 -25.93 14.61
N LEU A 71 -24.45 -24.95 14.25
CA LEU A 71 -23.04 -24.96 14.68
C LEU A 71 -22.90 -24.64 16.17
N ASN A 72 -23.74 -23.78 16.72
CA ASN A 72 -23.69 -23.36 18.13
C ASN A 72 -24.22 -24.43 19.10
N GLU A 73 -25.18 -25.24 18.69
CA GLU A 73 -25.70 -26.35 19.50
C GLU A 73 -24.72 -27.53 19.62
N ARG A 74 -23.72 -27.59 18.75
CA ARG A 74 -22.71 -28.66 18.70
C ARG A 74 -21.54 -28.38 19.63
N SER A 75 -21.65 -28.77 20.90
CA SER A 75 -20.59 -28.65 21.91
C SER A 75 -19.35 -29.53 21.66
N ASP A 76 -19.43 -30.42 20.68
CA ASP A 76 -18.36 -31.30 20.23
C ASP A 76 -17.50 -30.72 19.09
N LEU A 77 -17.78 -29.49 18.66
CA LEU A 77 -17.07 -28.84 17.57
C LEU A 77 -16.32 -27.60 18.05
N ALA A 78 -15.27 -27.26 17.34
CA ALA A 78 -14.62 -25.95 17.36
C ALA A 78 -14.79 -25.28 16.01
N VAL A 79 -15.35 -24.07 15.98
CA VAL A 79 -15.62 -23.32 14.76
C VAL A 79 -14.93 -21.97 14.83
N TRP A 80 -14.28 -21.56 13.75
CA TRP A 80 -13.68 -20.21 13.65
C TRP A 80 -13.70 -19.70 12.22
N THR A 81 -13.62 -18.38 12.11
CA THR A 81 -13.51 -17.65 10.84
C THR A 81 -12.51 -16.54 10.93
N HIS A 82 -12.05 -16.06 9.78
CA HIS A 82 -11.16 -14.91 9.65
C HIS A 82 -11.88 -13.76 8.97
N ARG A 83 -11.92 -12.58 9.64
CA ARG A 83 -12.47 -11.35 9.08
C ARG A 83 -11.39 -10.28 9.04
N VAL A 84 -11.38 -9.47 7.99
CA VAL A 84 -10.52 -8.29 7.90
C VAL A 84 -11.41 -7.08 7.90
N ILE A 85 -11.34 -6.27 8.95
CA ILE A 85 -12.13 -5.05 9.10
C ILE A 85 -11.20 -3.86 9.00
N GLN A 86 -11.60 -2.86 8.24
CA GLN A 86 -10.90 -1.58 8.18
C GLN A 86 -11.34 -0.72 9.37
N ASP A 87 -10.39 -0.16 10.11
CA ASP A 87 -10.72 0.66 11.28
C ASP A 87 -11.56 1.87 10.87
N SER A 88 -12.76 1.96 11.42
CA SER A 88 -13.72 3.05 11.21
C SER A 88 -13.19 4.44 11.59
N LYS A 89 -12.12 4.51 12.38
CA LYS A 89 -11.48 5.78 12.79
C LYS A 89 -10.60 6.42 11.71
N GLY A 90 -10.65 5.96 10.46
CA GLY A 90 -9.98 6.58 9.32
C GLY A 90 -8.44 6.56 9.39
N ASN A 91 -7.85 5.73 10.25
CA ASN A 91 -6.41 5.58 10.34
C ASN A 91 -5.85 4.65 9.25
N GLY A 92 -6.71 4.08 8.40
CA GLY A 92 -6.33 3.09 7.39
C GLY A 92 -5.76 1.81 7.97
N ILE A 93 -5.91 1.58 9.28
CA ILE A 93 -5.41 0.38 9.95
C ILE A 93 -6.43 -0.72 9.74
N GLN A 94 -6.10 -1.71 8.94
CA GLN A 94 -6.86 -2.95 8.87
C GLN A 94 -6.63 -3.75 10.15
N LYS A 95 -7.67 -4.42 10.64
CA LYS A 95 -7.60 -5.38 11.75
C LYS A 95 -8.00 -6.74 11.24
N HIS A 96 -7.30 -7.75 11.70
CA HIS A 96 -7.59 -9.14 11.38
C HIS A 96 -8.26 -9.78 12.60
N TYR A 97 -9.55 -10.04 12.47
CA TYR A 97 -10.32 -10.71 13.51
C TYR A 97 -10.35 -12.22 13.27
N ILE A 98 -10.24 -12.98 14.34
CA ILE A 98 -10.49 -14.42 14.37
C ILE A 98 -11.68 -14.61 15.31
N ASP A 99 -12.84 -14.91 14.74
CA ASP A 99 -14.03 -15.17 15.55
C ASP A 99 -14.13 -16.66 15.80
N ALA A 100 -14.18 -17.04 17.07
CA ALA A 100 -14.13 -18.41 17.51
C ALA A 100 -15.34 -18.77 18.40
N MET A 101 -15.85 -20.01 18.28
CA MET A 101 -16.88 -20.56 19.16
C MET A 101 -16.71 -22.09 19.33
N GLY A 102 -17.41 -22.66 20.32
CA GLY A 102 -17.48 -24.09 20.57
C GLY A 102 -16.42 -24.60 21.54
N ASN A 103 -16.04 -25.85 21.41
CA ASN A 103 -15.20 -26.53 22.39
C ASN A 103 -13.71 -26.19 22.25
N SER A 104 -13.16 -25.56 23.30
CA SER A 104 -11.74 -25.19 23.35
C SER A 104 -10.79 -26.37 23.19
N ASP A 105 -11.25 -27.64 23.44
CA ASP A 105 -10.41 -28.82 23.34
C ASP A 105 -9.97 -29.16 21.93
N TYR A 106 -10.67 -28.68 20.90
CA TYR A 106 -10.35 -28.86 19.50
C TYR A 106 -9.60 -27.69 18.88
N PHE A 107 -9.24 -26.67 19.68
CA PHE A 107 -8.28 -25.67 19.27
C PHE A 107 -6.86 -26.09 19.62
N SER A 108 -5.89 -25.72 18.83
CA SER A 108 -4.47 -25.93 19.09
C SER A 108 -3.81 -24.69 19.69
N ASP A 109 -2.71 -24.89 20.41
CA ASP A 109 -1.86 -23.77 20.79
C ASP A 109 -1.28 -23.11 19.53
N PHE A 110 -1.28 -21.79 19.51
CA PHE A 110 -0.61 -21.06 18.45
C PHE A 110 0.85 -20.87 18.82
N ASN A 111 1.70 -21.59 18.11
CA ASN A 111 3.14 -21.56 18.26
C ASN A 111 3.80 -20.80 17.09
N TYR A 112 4.64 -19.83 17.39
CA TYR A 112 5.46 -19.14 16.42
C TYR A 112 6.92 -19.16 16.84
N HIS A 113 7.81 -19.73 15.99
CA HIS A 113 9.24 -19.93 16.30
C HIS A 113 9.50 -20.55 17.69
N HIS A 114 8.84 -21.67 17.98
CA HIS A 114 8.93 -22.42 19.25
C HIS A 114 8.45 -21.66 20.51
N SER A 115 7.77 -20.54 20.33
CA SER A 115 7.19 -19.79 21.44
C SER A 115 5.67 -19.89 21.38
N ASN A 116 5.05 -20.21 22.52
CA ASN A 116 3.60 -20.20 22.65
C ASN A 116 3.11 -18.75 22.68
N ILE A 117 2.40 -18.32 21.63
CA ILE A 117 1.84 -16.99 21.51
C ILE A 117 0.42 -16.96 22.08
N LEU A 118 -0.36 -17.98 21.79
CA LEU A 118 -1.69 -18.19 22.34
C LEU A 118 -1.81 -19.64 22.77
N THR A 119 -2.23 -19.85 24.01
CA THR A 119 -2.47 -21.19 24.54
C THR A 119 -3.96 -21.53 24.48
N LYS A 120 -4.25 -22.80 24.36
CA LYS A 120 -5.60 -23.35 24.44
C LYS A 120 -6.35 -22.90 25.71
N SER A 121 -5.64 -22.85 26.86
CA SER A 121 -6.21 -22.37 28.12
C SER A 121 -6.62 -20.89 28.09
N GLN A 122 -5.86 -20.04 27.41
CA GLN A 122 -6.22 -18.62 27.25
C GLN A 122 -7.46 -18.48 26.34
N LEU A 123 -7.54 -19.25 25.27
CA LEU A 123 -8.71 -19.26 24.39
C LEU A 123 -9.94 -19.80 25.14
N LYS A 124 -9.77 -20.83 25.98
CA LYS A 124 -10.85 -21.34 26.84
C LYS A 124 -11.41 -20.24 27.74
N VAL A 125 -10.55 -19.47 28.39
CA VAL A 125 -10.97 -18.35 29.23
C VAL A 125 -11.80 -17.33 28.44
N LEU A 126 -11.45 -17.03 27.17
CA LEU A 126 -12.22 -16.15 26.32
C LEU A 126 -13.60 -16.75 26.00
N LEU A 127 -13.66 -18.00 25.56
CA LEU A 127 -14.90 -18.65 25.13
C LEU A 127 -15.91 -18.86 26.29
N GLU A 128 -15.42 -19.09 27.53
CA GLU A 128 -16.23 -19.28 28.73
C GLU A 128 -16.52 -17.99 29.50
N HIS A 129 -15.99 -16.82 29.06
CA HIS A 129 -16.15 -15.56 29.77
C HIS A 129 -17.57 -14.99 29.60
N GLU A 130 -18.20 -14.56 30.70
CA GLU A 130 -19.56 -14.02 30.67
C GLU A 130 -19.65 -12.62 30.03
N ASP A 131 -18.58 -11.82 30.15
CA ASP A 131 -18.57 -10.44 29.62
C ASP A 131 -18.32 -10.44 28.10
N SER A 132 -19.31 -9.91 27.41
CA SER A 132 -19.35 -9.84 25.93
C SER A 132 -18.32 -8.91 25.31
N LYS A 133 -17.67 -8.03 26.08
CA LYS A 133 -16.70 -7.04 25.56
C LYS A 133 -15.24 -7.50 25.62
N LYS A 134 -14.99 -8.68 26.20
CA LYS A 134 -13.65 -9.22 26.35
C LYS A 134 -13.12 -9.82 25.05
N THR A 135 -11.87 -9.50 24.70
CA THR A 135 -11.17 -10.00 23.52
C THR A 135 -9.75 -10.45 23.86
N ILE A 136 -9.09 -11.17 22.97
CA ILE A 136 -7.65 -11.42 23.02
C ILE A 136 -7.01 -10.70 21.85
N GLY A 137 -5.94 -9.94 22.06
CA GLY A 137 -5.24 -9.24 20.97
C GLY A 137 -4.63 -7.93 21.40
N ILE A 138 -5.04 -6.82 20.81
CA ILE A 138 -4.52 -5.49 21.13
C ILE A 138 -5.46 -4.79 22.10
N ALA A 139 -4.88 -4.23 23.17
CA ALA A 139 -5.60 -3.38 24.09
C ALA A 139 -6.13 -2.11 23.36
N GLU A 140 -7.45 -1.96 23.33
CA GLU A 140 -8.13 -0.79 22.80
C GLU A 140 -8.95 -0.10 23.86
N ALA A 141 -9.14 1.20 23.74
CA ALA A 141 -9.92 1.98 24.69
C ALA A 141 -11.41 1.53 24.79
N SER A 142 -11.89 0.78 23.81
CA SER A 142 -13.28 0.29 23.74
C SER A 142 -13.46 -1.18 24.13
N HIS A 143 -12.38 -1.97 24.24
CA HIS A 143 -12.43 -3.39 24.55
C HIS A 143 -11.42 -3.74 25.64
N ASP A 144 -11.89 -4.42 26.67
CA ASP A 144 -11.04 -4.98 27.71
C ASP A 144 -10.33 -6.23 27.17
N THR A 145 -9.03 -6.14 26.99
CA THR A 145 -8.21 -7.24 26.48
C THR A 145 -7.82 -8.18 27.61
N LEU A 146 -8.21 -9.46 27.50
CA LEU A 146 -7.82 -10.50 28.47
C LEU A 146 -6.34 -10.83 28.38
N TYR A 147 -5.83 -10.97 27.16
CA TYR A 147 -4.43 -11.27 26.87
C TYR A 147 -3.97 -10.48 25.64
N GLU A 148 -2.77 -9.90 25.73
CA GLU A 148 -2.16 -9.21 24.59
C GLU A 148 -1.45 -10.18 23.65
N LEU A 149 -1.65 -10.01 22.33
CA LEU A 149 -0.92 -10.73 21.29
C LEU A 149 0.22 -9.91 20.73
N PRO A 150 1.35 -10.54 20.35
CA PRO A 150 2.45 -9.85 19.68
C PRO A 150 2.01 -9.15 18.40
N ARG A 151 2.45 -7.90 18.25
CA ARG A 151 2.25 -7.12 17.03
C ARG A 151 3.59 -6.85 16.35
N PRO A 152 3.99 -7.64 15.33
CA PRO A 152 5.15 -7.32 14.52
C PRO A 152 5.00 -5.94 13.84
N LEU A 153 6.14 -5.22 13.67
CA LEU A 153 6.15 -3.99 12.91
C LEU A 153 5.65 -4.24 11.47
N PHE A 154 4.87 -3.29 10.95
CA PHE A 154 4.27 -3.36 9.60
C PHE A 154 3.26 -4.48 9.38
N THR A 155 2.75 -5.08 10.45
CA THR A 155 1.68 -6.09 10.35
C THR A 155 0.33 -5.55 10.76
N VAL A 156 -0.71 -6.23 10.29
CA VAL A 156 -2.08 -5.97 10.71
C VAL A 156 -2.28 -6.52 12.12
N PRO A 157 -2.87 -5.73 13.04
CA PRO A 157 -3.21 -6.22 14.37
C PRO A 157 -4.17 -7.42 14.29
N ILE A 158 -3.99 -8.38 15.18
CA ILE A 158 -4.83 -9.57 15.31
C ILE A 158 -5.66 -9.44 16.58
N VAL A 159 -6.96 -9.69 16.45
CA VAL A 159 -7.93 -9.70 17.55
C VAL A 159 -8.71 -11.00 17.49
N ILE A 160 -8.86 -11.68 18.60
CA ILE A 160 -9.70 -12.88 18.71
C ILE A 160 -10.96 -12.51 19.50
N ASP A 161 -12.09 -12.78 18.89
CA ASP A 161 -13.41 -12.47 19.44
C ASP A 161 -14.29 -13.73 19.50
N ARG A 162 -15.40 -13.67 20.20
CA ARG A 162 -16.39 -14.76 20.25
C ARG A 162 -17.34 -14.66 19.08
N LEU A 163 -17.41 -15.71 18.26
CA LEU A 163 -18.31 -15.76 17.10
C LEU A 163 -19.78 -15.59 17.47
N GLU A 164 -20.20 -16.11 18.61
CA GLU A 164 -21.57 -15.95 19.11
C GLU A 164 -21.96 -14.49 19.29
N GLN A 165 -21.03 -13.68 19.83
CA GLN A 165 -21.28 -12.25 20.06
C GLN A 165 -21.24 -11.44 18.77
N VAL A 166 -20.33 -11.82 17.87
CA VAL A 166 -20.28 -11.22 16.54
C VAL A 166 -21.60 -11.48 15.81
N TYR A 167 -22.09 -12.72 15.86
CA TYR A 167 -23.38 -13.06 15.28
C TYR A 167 -24.54 -12.29 15.92
N GLN A 168 -24.59 -12.17 17.27
CA GLN A 168 -25.61 -11.40 17.97
C GLN A 168 -25.63 -9.92 17.59
N LYS A 169 -24.47 -9.34 17.26
CA LYS A 169 -24.35 -7.94 16.83
C LYS A 169 -24.65 -7.71 15.35
N THR A 170 -24.32 -8.67 14.50
CA THR A 170 -24.33 -8.50 13.04
C THR A 170 -25.44 -9.29 12.36
N ASN A 171 -26.03 -10.25 13.06
CA ASN A 171 -27.01 -11.23 12.56
C ASN A 171 -26.57 -11.92 11.24
N THR A 172 -25.23 -11.99 11.01
CA THR A 172 -24.66 -12.54 9.78
C THR A 172 -23.69 -13.68 10.05
N LEU A 173 -23.80 -14.71 9.23
CA LEU A 173 -22.88 -15.86 9.18
C LEU A 173 -22.30 -16.02 7.76
N THR A 174 -21.87 -14.93 7.14
CA THR A 174 -21.30 -14.94 5.79
C THR A 174 -19.77 -14.98 5.89
N GLY A 175 -19.13 -15.95 5.20
CA GLY A 175 -17.67 -16.03 5.20
C GLY A 175 -17.14 -17.44 4.97
N ILE A 176 -15.87 -17.63 5.29
CA ILE A 176 -15.19 -18.93 5.26
C ILE A 176 -15.01 -19.38 6.71
N TYR A 177 -15.65 -20.48 7.05
CA TYR A 177 -15.62 -21.06 8.39
C TYR A 177 -14.83 -22.34 8.39
N HIS A 178 -14.07 -22.57 9.45
CA HIS A 178 -13.31 -23.78 9.66
C HIS A 178 -13.89 -24.53 10.85
N VAL A 179 -14.01 -25.84 10.73
CA VAL A 179 -14.62 -26.71 11.73
C VAL A 179 -13.67 -27.85 12.08
N ASN A 180 -13.36 -28.01 13.37
CA ASN A 180 -12.63 -29.13 13.95
C ASN A 180 -13.50 -29.86 14.98
N GLY A 181 -13.07 -31.06 15.39
CA GLY A 181 -13.79 -31.95 16.31
C GLY A 181 -14.27 -33.24 15.64
N LEU A 182 -14.11 -33.35 14.31
CA LEU A 182 -14.51 -34.52 13.52
C LEU A 182 -13.31 -35.44 13.33
N GLU A 183 -13.29 -36.56 14.09
CA GLU A 183 -12.08 -37.40 14.15
C GLU A 183 -11.95 -38.37 12.98
N SER A 184 -13.06 -38.85 12.42
CA SER A 184 -13.08 -39.80 11.30
C SER A 184 -13.68 -39.24 10.03
N GLU A 185 -13.38 -39.83 8.89
CA GLU A 185 -14.01 -39.45 7.59
C GLU A 185 -15.52 -39.79 7.58
N THR A 186 -15.97 -40.74 8.40
CA THR A 186 -17.38 -41.04 8.62
C THR A 186 -18.07 -39.87 9.33
N ASP A 187 -17.44 -39.32 10.39
CA ASP A 187 -17.98 -38.18 11.15
C ASP A 187 -18.08 -36.95 10.27
N LYS A 188 -17.08 -36.70 9.43
CA LYS A 188 -17.11 -35.62 8.44
C LYS A 188 -18.27 -35.78 7.45
N SER A 189 -18.42 -36.96 6.89
CA SER A 189 -19.50 -37.21 5.93
C SER A 189 -20.89 -37.12 6.58
N GLU A 190 -21.02 -37.50 7.81
CA GLU A 190 -22.25 -37.38 8.58
C GLU A 190 -22.55 -35.95 8.92
N PHE A 191 -21.55 -35.19 9.38
CA PHE A 191 -21.65 -33.75 9.64
C PHE A 191 -22.11 -32.99 8.39
N ILE A 192 -21.49 -33.24 7.23
CA ILE A 192 -21.84 -32.60 5.96
C ILE A 192 -23.30 -32.82 5.60
N LYS A 193 -23.79 -34.07 5.72
CA LYS A 193 -25.19 -34.41 5.44
C LYS A 193 -26.16 -33.78 6.42
N GLN A 194 -25.83 -33.79 7.70
CA GLN A 194 -26.65 -33.17 8.75
C GLN A 194 -26.69 -31.65 8.59
N PHE A 195 -25.56 -31.02 8.29
CA PHE A 195 -25.48 -29.57 8.03
C PHE A 195 -26.30 -29.17 6.78
N ALA A 196 -26.16 -29.93 5.69
CA ALA A 196 -26.95 -29.72 4.48
C ALA A 196 -28.46 -29.82 4.74
N SER A 197 -28.88 -30.83 5.52
CA SER A 197 -30.29 -31.01 5.89
C SER A 197 -30.81 -29.93 6.84
N ALA A 198 -30.00 -29.49 7.80
CA ALA A 198 -30.38 -28.46 8.77
C ALA A 198 -30.52 -27.08 8.13
N THR A 199 -29.70 -26.76 7.13
CA THR A 199 -29.62 -25.44 6.48
C THR A 199 -30.41 -25.34 5.18
N ASP A 200 -30.98 -26.44 4.70
CA ASP A 200 -31.64 -26.55 3.38
C ASP A 200 -30.69 -26.16 2.22
N LEU A 201 -29.37 -26.52 2.36
CA LEU A 201 -28.33 -26.27 1.36
C LEU A 201 -27.87 -27.55 0.72
N SER A 202 -27.54 -27.53 -0.57
CA SER A 202 -26.82 -28.63 -1.19
C SER A 202 -25.34 -28.63 -0.77
N GLU A 203 -24.70 -29.80 -0.65
CA GLU A 203 -23.31 -29.94 -0.26
C GLU A 203 -22.36 -29.10 -1.12
N GLU A 204 -22.61 -28.98 -2.43
CA GLU A 204 -21.83 -28.17 -3.36
C GLU A 204 -21.87 -26.67 -3.02
N ASN A 205 -22.94 -26.19 -2.38
CA ASN A 205 -23.10 -24.77 -2.09
C ASN A 205 -22.20 -24.26 -0.97
N PHE A 206 -21.76 -25.12 -0.07
CA PHE A 206 -20.94 -24.73 1.09
C PHE A 206 -19.58 -25.43 1.16
N LEU A 207 -19.29 -26.42 0.29
CA LEU A 207 -17.99 -27.09 0.25
C LEU A 207 -17.06 -26.59 -0.86
N GLN A 208 -17.61 -25.92 -1.90
CA GLN A 208 -16.81 -25.41 -3.01
C GLN A 208 -16.43 -23.94 -2.80
N GLU A 209 -15.14 -23.64 -2.97
CA GLU A 209 -14.65 -22.28 -3.00
C GLU A 209 -15.19 -21.52 -4.22
N LYS A 210 -16.05 -20.52 -3.97
CA LYS A 210 -16.67 -19.73 -5.05
C LYS A 210 -15.86 -18.53 -5.49
N PHE A 211 -14.93 -18.08 -4.66
CA PHE A 211 -14.04 -16.94 -4.94
C PHE A 211 -12.66 -17.19 -4.36
N GLY A 212 -11.67 -17.34 -5.23
CA GLY A 212 -10.27 -17.40 -4.83
C GLY A 212 -9.76 -16.04 -4.37
N SER A 213 -9.30 -15.92 -3.14
CA SER A 213 -8.57 -14.74 -2.69
C SER A 213 -7.07 -14.98 -2.91
N ARG A 214 -6.50 -14.35 -3.96
CA ARG A 214 -5.04 -14.26 -4.10
C ARG A 214 -4.54 -13.11 -3.25
N ARG A 215 -3.65 -13.38 -2.32
CA ARG A 215 -2.86 -12.34 -1.68
C ARG A 215 -1.75 -11.89 -2.61
N ASP A 216 -1.73 -10.59 -2.86
CA ASP A 216 -0.61 -9.94 -3.51
C ASP A 216 0.22 -9.23 -2.45
N TYR A 217 1.43 -9.72 -2.16
CA TYR A 217 2.39 -9.03 -1.29
C TYR A 217 2.97 -7.78 -1.94
N GLY A 218 2.51 -7.45 -3.13
CA GLY A 218 2.95 -6.31 -3.90
C GLY A 218 4.42 -6.39 -4.32
N LEU A 219 4.98 -5.25 -4.62
CA LEU A 219 6.37 -5.12 -5.09
C LEU A 219 7.39 -5.02 -3.94
N VAL A 220 6.96 -4.87 -2.69
CA VAL A 220 7.83 -4.60 -1.53
C VAL A 220 8.93 -5.65 -1.34
N PRO A 221 8.67 -6.97 -1.34
CA PRO A 221 9.72 -7.97 -1.17
C PRO A 221 10.76 -7.92 -2.29
N PHE A 222 10.34 -7.73 -3.54
CA PHE A 222 11.26 -7.64 -4.68
C PHE A 222 12.16 -6.41 -4.59
N VAL A 223 11.61 -5.29 -4.14
CA VAL A 223 12.34 -4.03 -3.90
C VAL A 223 13.40 -4.23 -2.82
N LEU A 224 13.04 -4.80 -1.68
CA LEU A 224 13.97 -5.03 -0.57
C LEU A 224 15.10 -5.99 -0.96
N ILE A 225 14.79 -7.10 -1.60
CA ILE A 225 15.79 -8.08 -2.09
C ILE A 225 16.70 -7.42 -3.14
N GLY A 226 16.12 -6.67 -4.07
CA GLY A 226 16.87 -5.93 -5.08
C GLY A 226 17.88 -4.96 -4.45
N LEU A 227 17.45 -4.15 -3.48
CA LEU A 227 18.32 -3.24 -2.73
C LEU A 227 19.46 -3.96 -2.02
N LEU A 228 19.17 -5.10 -1.39
CA LEU A 228 20.20 -5.91 -0.74
C LEU A 228 21.24 -6.39 -1.72
N LEU A 229 20.83 -6.99 -2.84
CA LEU A 229 21.75 -7.49 -3.86
C LEU A 229 22.63 -6.38 -4.42
N PHE A 230 22.07 -5.17 -4.61
CA PHE A 230 22.83 -4.02 -5.14
C PHE A 230 23.83 -3.48 -4.15
N THR A 231 23.44 -3.29 -2.90
CA THR A 231 24.39 -2.82 -1.89
C THR A 231 25.50 -3.83 -1.67
N MET A 232 25.20 -5.14 -1.72
CA MET A 232 26.21 -6.21 -1.67
C MET A 232 27.20 -6.14 -2.83
N LEU A 233 26.70 -6.02 -4.06
CA LEU A 233 27.54 -5.93 -5.26
C LEU A 233 28.42 -4.68 -5.23
N THR A 234 27.83 -3.55 -4.86
CA THR A 234 28.57 -2.27 -4.75
C THR A 234 29.66 -2.35 -3.70
N LEU A 235 29.36 -2.94 -2.54
CA LEU A 235 30.33 -3.14 -1.48
C LEU A 235 31.48 -4.07 -1.91
N LEU A 236 31.16 -5.17 -2.59
CA LEU A 236 32.15 -6.09 -3.14
C LEU A 236 33.14 -5.36 -4.08
N ILE A 237 32.61 -4.60 -5.04
CA ILE A 237 33.45 -3.84 -6.00
C ILE A 237 34.30 -2.80 -5.26
N LEU A 238 33.75 -2.11 -4.29
CA LEU A 238 34.48 -1.13 -3.50
C LEU A 238 35.62 -1.78 -2.70
N LEU A 239 35.38 -2.95 -2.09
CA LEU A 239 36.39 -3.72 -1.39
C LEU A 239 37.52 -4.18 -2.31
N LEU A 240 37.17 -4.61 -3.53
CA LEU A 240 38.14 -4.96 -4.55
C LEU A 240 39.04 -3.76 -4.93
N VAL A 241 38.45 -2.58 -5.07
CA VAL A 241 39.23 -1.35 -5.36
C VAL A 241 40.13 -0.97 -4.19
N ILE A 242 39.67 -1.16 -2.96
CA ILE A 242 40.49 -0.92 -1.75
C ILE A 242 41.71 -1.86 -1.75
N VAL A 243 41.51 -3.15 -2.06
CA VAL A 243 42.59 -4.12 -2.17
C VAL A 243 43.61 -3.70 -3.25
N LEU A 244 43.12 -3.28 -4.43
CA LEU A 244 43.99 -2.83 -5.51
C LEU A 244 44.81 -1.60 -5.15
N GLN A 245 44.21 -0.62 -4.48
CA GLN A 245 44.97 0.56 -4.00
C GLN A 245 46.04 0.22 -2.96
N ALA A 246 45.74 -0.76 -2.09
CA ALA A 246 46.67 -1.22 -1.08
C ALA A 246 47.79 -2.08 -1.64
N TYR A 247 47.60 -2.63 -2.84
CA TYR A 247 48.50 -3.59 -3.48
C TYR A 247 49.90 -3.04 -3.71
N GLU A 248 50.06 -1.78 -4.14
CA GLU A 248 51.38 -1.15 -4.35
C GLU A 248 52.21 -1.13 -3.05
N LYS A 249 51.54 -0.96 -1.91
CA LYS A 249 52.18 -0.97 -0.60
C LYS A 249 52.47 -2.37 -0.08
N PHE A 250 51.74 -3.39 -0.55
CA PHE A 250 51.93 -4.77 -0.12
C PHE A 250 53.35 -5.26 -0.46
N GLY A 251 53.84 -5.00 -1.67
CA GLY A 251 55.17 -5.39 -2.05
C GLY A 251 56.27 -4.80 -1.14
N SER A 252 56.18 -3.49 -0.86
CA SER A 252 57.12 -2.81 0.06
C SER A 252 57.02 -3.31 1.50
N LEU A 253 55.83 -3.55 2.01
CA LEU A 253 55.60 -4.05 3.35
C LEU A 253 56.06 -5.48 3.53
N THR A 254 55.88 -6.33 2.52
CA THR A 254 56.39 -7.71 2.58
C THR A 254 57.94 -7.73 2.62
N LEU A 255 58.62 -6.80 1.93
CA LEU A 255 60.04 -6.63 2.06
C LEU A 255 60.47 -6.15 3.45
N LEU A 256 59.59 -5.44 4.17
CA LEU A 256 59.81 -5.02 5.54
C LEU A 256 59.39 -6.07 6.60
N GLY A 257 59.07 -7.31 6.13
CA GLY A 257 58.79 -8.43 7.02
C GLY A 257 57.31 -8.62 7.35
N TRP A 258 56.37 -7.86 6.74
CA TRP A 258 54.95 -8.03 7.02
C TRP A 258 54.43 -9.36 6.40
N SER A 259 53.72 -10.11 7.23
CA SER A 259 53.00 -11.29 6.79
C SER A 259 51.71 -10.92 6.02
N ARG A 260 51.22 -11.84 5.17
CA ARG A 260 49.93 -11.65 4.48
C ARG A 260 48.77 -11.46 5.43
N ASN A 261 48.81 -12.15 6.56
CA ASN A 261 47.74 -12.03 7.58
C ASN A 261 47.73 -10.65 8.24
N GLU A 262 48.89 -10.10 8.56
CA GLU A 262 48.99 -8.75 9.11
C GLU A 262 48.49 -7.70 8.13
N PHE A 263 48.88 -7.84 6.84
CA PHE A 263 48.36 -6.98 5.80
C PHE A 263 46.86 -7.09 5.64
N TRP A 264 46.29 -8.30 5.60
CA TRP A 264 44.85 -8.55 5.54
C TRP A 264 44.11 -7.92 6.73
N LEU A 265 44.58 -8.14 7.95
CA LEU A 265 44.04 -7.54 9.14
C LEU A 265 44.10 -6.02 9.11
N ALA A 266 45.22 -5.44 8.71
CA ALA A 266 45.34 -3.98 8.62
C ALA A 266 44.40 -3.36 7.58
N LEU A 267 44.07 -4.11 6.53
CA LEU A 267 43.19 -3.66 5.46
C LEU A 267 41.70 -3.77 5.83
N PHE A 268 41.26 -4.90 6.36
CA PHE A 268 39.83 -5.18 6.57
C PHE A 268 39.33 -4.93 8.02
N LYS A 269 40.22 -4.96 9.02
CA LYS A 269 39.87 -4.67 10.41
C LYS A 269 39.05 -3.37 10.57
N PRO A 270 39.41 -2.23 9.94
CA PRO A 270 38.63 -0.99 10.05
C PRO A 270 37.22 -1.05 9.45
N ILE A 271 36.91 -2.09 8.67
CA ILE A 271 35.58 -2.32 8.07
C ILE A 271 34.80 -3.36 8.90
N ILE A 272 35.46 -4.48 9.24
CA ILE A 272 34.85 -5.59 9.97
C ILE A 272 34.37 -5.16 11.38
N TYR A 273 35.22 -4.48 12.16
CA TYR A 273 34.85 -4.11 13.52
C TYR A 273 33.58 -3.23 13.61
N PRO A 274 33.48 -2.12 12.83
CA PRO A 274 32.25 -1.31 12.84
C PRO A 274 31.04 -2.09 12.31
N SER A 275 31.22 -2.99 11.35
CA SER A 275 30.14 -3.82 10.81
C SER A 275 29.58 -4.77 11.87
N VAL A 276 30.48 -5.48 12.58
CA VAL A 276 30.08 -6.37 13.67
C VAL A 276 29.42 -5.60 14.81
N LEU A 277 29.94 -4.42 15.16
CA LEU A 277 29.40 -3.60 16.24
C LEU A 277 28.06 -2.93 15.88
N SER A 278 27.84 -2.55 14.61
CA SER A 278 26.58 -1.93 14.18
C SER A 278 25.38 -2.87 14.28
N THR A 279 25.59 -4.16 14.13
CA THR A 279 24.53 -5.16 14.10
C THR A 279 23.76 -5.29 15.43
N PRO A 280 24.40 -5.51 16.58
CA PRO A 280 23.69 -5.54 17.85
C PRO A 280 23.08 -4.16 18.22
N ILE A 281 23.71 -3.05 17.82
CA ILE A 281 23.16 -1.71 18.05
C ILE A 281 21.82 -1.55 17.30
N LEU A 282 21.76 -1.98 16.04
CA LEU A 282 20.51 -1.97 15.26
C LEU A 282 19.45 -2.89 15.87
N ALA A 283 19.83 -4.07 16.34
CA ALA A 283 18.91 -4.99 17.01
C ALA A 283 18.26 -4.39 18.25
N VAL A 284 19.09 -3.77 19.11
CA VAL A 284 18.61 -3.07 20.31
C VAL A 284 17.74 -1.87 19.93
N GLY A 285 18.12 -1.11 18.90
CA GLY A 285 17.34 0.02 18.38
C GLY A 285 15.96 -0.42 17.87
N ILE A 286 15.87 -1.51 17.12
CA ILE A 286 14.61 -2.08 16.66
C ILE A 286 13.76 -2.54 17.83
N TRP A 287 14.34 -3.25 18.79
CA TRP A 287 13.64 -3.68 20.00
C TRP A 287 13.10 -2.48 20.79
N TRP A 288 13.89 -1.43 20.95
CA TRP A 288 13.44 -0.20 21.60
C TRP A 288 12.28 0.48 20.86
N LEU A 289 12.32 0.53 19.52
CA LEU A 289 11.26 1.09 18.68
C LEU A 289 9.96 0.27 18.72
N THR A 290 10.06 -1.05 18.94
CA THR A 290 8.87 -1.94 19.05
C THR A 290 8.23 -1.89 20.44
N GLY A 291 8.84 -1.19 21.40
CA GLY A 291 8.45 -1.18 22.81
C GLY A 291 9.06 -2.35 23.60
N TRP A 292 9.39 -2.09 24.85
CA TRP A 292 10.02 -3.05 25.77
C TRP A 292 9.03 -4.06 26.37
N SER A 293 7.95 -4.45 25.68
CA SER A 293 7.01 -5.45 26.18
C SER A 293 7.58 -6.85 26.00
N GLN A 294 7.20 -7.77 26.87
CA GLN A 294 7.56 -9.21 26.73
C GLN A 294 7.10 -9.79 25.40
N VAL A 295 6.02 -9.27 24.87
CA VAL A 295 5.41 -9.62 23.61
C VAL A 295 6.33 -9.35 22.41
N SER A 296 7.10 -8.26 22.45
CA SER A 296 8.08 -7.92 21.41
C SER A 296 9.29 -8.86 21.40
N TYR A 297 9.56 -9.57 22.51
CA TYR A 297 10.70 -10.47 22.63
C TYR A 297 10.60 -11.65 21.65
N TYR A 298 9.44 -12.25 21.47
CA TYR A 298 9.24 -13.38 20.57
C TYR A 298 9.49 -13.05 19.09
N ILE A 299 9.37 -11.77 18.73
CA ILE A 299 9.62 -11.28 17.37
C ILE A 299 11.11 -10.95 17.21
N LEU A 300 11.78 -10.60 18.28
CA LEU A 300 13.20 -10.27 18.24
C LEU A 300 14.07 -11.47 17.82
N ILE A 301 13.67 -12.71 18.18
CA ILE A 301 14.44 -13.92 17.87
C ILE A 301 14.64 -14.12 16.36
N PRO A 302 13.60 -14.09 15.49
CA PRO A 302 13.78 -14.17 14.05
C PRO A 302 14.61 -13.01 13.49
N ILE A 303 14.42 -11.78 14.01
CA ILE A 303 15.21 -10.62 13.60
C ILE A 303 16.68 -10.86 13.90
N MET A 304 17.02 -11.34 15.08
CA MET A 304 18.39 -11.68 15.44
C MET A 304 18.99 -12.77 14.54
N GLY A 305 18.21 -13.77 14.21
CA GLY A 305 18.62 -14.81 13.24
C GLY A 305 18.98 -14.22 11.89
N HIS A 306 18.17 -13.33 11.35
CA HIS A 306 18.45 -12.64 10.09
C HIS A 306 19.65 -11.69 10.19
N ILE A 307 19.89 -11.07 11.34
CA ILE A 307 21.07 -10.25 11.59
C ILE A 307 22.35 -11.10 11.54
N VAL A 308 22.34 -12.28 12.16
CA VAL A 308 23.45 -13.23 12.05
C VAL A 308 23.70 -13.61 10.58
N PHE A 309 22.63 -13.84 9.82
CA PHE A 309 22.73 -14.09 8.37
C PHE A 309 23.35 -12.93 7.62
N SER A 310 23.07 -11.67 8.00
CA SER A 310 23.69 -10.49 7.38
C SER A 310 25.22 -10.45 7.62
N MET A 311 25.65 -10.91 8.76
CA MET A 311 27.09 -11.04 9.08
C MET A 311 27.77 -12.12 8.22
N LEU A 312 27.10 -13.26 8.01
CA LEU A 312 27.59 -14.31 7.13
C LEU A 312 27.68 -13.79 5.68
N ALA A 313 26.70 -13.01 5.23
CA ALA A 313 26.74 -12.38 3.91
C ALA A 313 27.91 -11.41 3.78
N LEU A 314 28.21 -10.59 4.78
CA LEU A 314 29.41 -9.75 4.78
C LEU A 314 30.69 -10.58 4.73
N ALA A 315 30.75 -11.68 5.46
CA ALA A 315 31.90 -12.59 5.42
C ALA A 315 32.09 -13.18 4.03
N THR A 316 31.01 -13.60 3.35
CA THR A 316 31.07 -14.13 1.97
C THR A 316 31.56 -13.07 0.97
N ILE A 317 31.14 -11.80 1.11
CA ILE A 317 31.61 -10.70 0.27
C ILE A 317 33.12 -10.45 0.47
N LEU A 318 33.63 -10.66 1.68
CA LEU A 318 35.05 -10.51 1.97
C LEU A 318 35.92 -11.64 1.38
N ILE A 319 35.36 -12.81 1.05
CA ILE A 319 36.10 -13.95 0.50
C ILE A 319 36.84 -13.56 -0.77
N ILE A 320 36.19 -12.95 -1.76
CA ILE A 320 36.80 -12.62 -3.06
C ILE A 320 37.96 -11.63 -2.90
N PRO A 321 37.80 -10.48 -2.19
CA PRO A 321 38.92 -9.59 -1.89
C PRO A 321 40.05 -10.29 -1.12
N SER A 322 39.74 -11.18 -0.21
CA SER A 322 40.71 -11.94 0.57
C SER A 322 41.49 -12.91 -0.34
N LEU A 323 40.80 -13.64 -1.22
CA LEU A 323 41.50 -14.53 -2.22
C LEU A 323 42.51 -13.77 -3.05
N ILE A 324 42.20 -12.53 -3.43
CA ILE A 324 43.16 -11.68 -4.17
C ILE A 324 44.39 -11.37 -3.31
N VAL A 325 44.18 -10.98 -2.02
CA VAL A 325 45.31 -10.69 -1.11
C VAL A 325 46.22 -11.92 -0.94
N TYR A 326 45.64 -13.12 -0.82
CA TYR A 326 46.41 -14.35 -0.63
C TYR A 326 47.03 -14.94 -1.90
N SER A 327 46.44 -14.67 -3.08
CA SER A 327 46.95 -15.15 -4.38
C SER A 327 48.16 -14.33 -4.90
N VAL A 328 48.30 -13.11 -4.39
CA VAL A 328 49.35 -12.18 -4.87
C VAL A 328 50.73 -12.55 -4.31
N THR A 329 51.73 -12.55 -5.17
CA THR A 329 53.16 -12.65 -4.77
C THR A 329 53.77 -11.25 -4.61
N ALA A 330 54.73 -11.12 -3.68
CA ALA A 330 55.44 -9.85 -3.49
C ALA A 330 56.08 -9.36 -4.80
N LEU A 331 56.59 -10.26 -5.61
CA LEU A 331 57.22 -9.95 -6.92
C LEU A 331 56.19 -9.37 -7.91
N SER A 332 54.98 -9.96 -7.99
CA SER A 332 53.91 -9.43 -8.84
C SER A 332 53.41 -8.08 -8.38
N ALA A 333 53.39 -7.83 -7.05
CA ALA A 333 53.03 -6.55 -6.48
C ALA A 333 54.05 -5.45 -6.82
N ILE A 334 55.32 -5.75 -6.75
CA ILE A 334 56.42 -4.82 -7.12
C ILE A 334 56.36 -4.50 -8.63
N HIS A 335 56.11 -5.51 -9.47
CA HIS A 335 56.00 -5.33 -10.93
C HIS A 335 54.65 -4.81 -11.39
N LYS A 336 53.73 -4.46 -10.48
CA LYS A 336 52.37 -3.93 -10.78
C LYS A 336 51.57 -4.80 -11.76
N ARG A 337 51.79 -6.13 -11.73
CA ARG A 337 51.05 -7.08 -12.59
C ARG A 337 49.75 -7.47 -11.93
N PHE A 338 48.65 -6.84 -12.36
CA PHE A 338 47.31 -7.07 -11.82
C PHE A 338 46.42 -7.85 -12.81
N PRO A 339 45.41 -8.57 -12.32
CA PRO A 339 44.31 -9.09 -13.15
C PRO A 339 43.33 -7.97 -13.55
N SER A 340 43.86 -6.85 -14.06
CA SER A 340 43.12 -5.62 -14.35
C SER A 340 41.98 -5.84 -15.34
N ARG A 341 42.14 -6.74 -16.32
CA ARG A 341 41.13 -7.02 -17.34
C ARG A 341 39.86 -7.61 -16.72
N LEU A 342 39.97 -8.62 -15.85
CA LEU A 342 38.85 -9.28 -15.20
C LEU A 342 38.08 -8.26 -14.34
N LEU A 343 38.77 -7.47 -13.54
CA LEU A 343 38.18 -6.48 -12.65
C LEU A 343 37.49 -5.34 -13.41
N THR A 344 38.10 -4.92 -14.56
CA THR A 344 37.45 -3.92 -15.42
C THR A 344 36.18 -4.46 -16.05
N ILE A 345 36.18 -5.73 -16.53
CA ILE A 345 34.97 -6.37 -17.05
C ILE A 345 33.87 -6.46 -15.97
N LEU A 346 34.23 -6.94 -14.77
CA LEU A 346 33.31 -7.00 -13.65
C LEU A 346 32.72 -5.61 -13.28
N GLY A 347 33.57 -4.60 -13.26
CA GLY A 347 33.12 -3.22 -12.96
C GLY A 347 32.19 -2.68 -14.03
N ILE A 348 32.47 -2.88 -15.30
CA ILE A 348 31.63 -2.43 -16.42
C ILE A 348 30.31 -3.19 -16.44
N SER A 349 30.34 -4.53 -16.28
CA SER A 349 29.11 -5.34 -16.26
C SER A 349 28.22 -4.97 -15.08
N SER A 350 28.79 -4.72 -13.91
CA SER A 350 28.05 -4.26 -12.74
C SER A 350 27.47 -2.86 -12.92
N TYR A 351 28.20 -1.98 -13.58
CA TYR A 351 27.73 -0.63 -13.91
C TYR A 351 26.52 -0.68 -14.86
N ILE A 352 26.61 -1.49 -15.93
CA ILE A 352 25.51 -1.69 -16.87
C ILE A 352 24.29 -2.33 -16.18
N ALA A 353 24.51 -3.33 -15.34
CA ALA A 353 23.44 -3.96 -14.57
C ALA A 353 22.71 -2.95 -13.69
N LEU A 354 23.43 -2.13 -12.94
CA LEU A 354 22.85 -1.07 -12.10
C LEU A 354 22.11 -0.01 -12.92
N SER A 355 22.63 0.40 -14.06
CA SER A 355 21.94 1.29 -14.99
C SER A 355 20.60 0.71 -15.45
N SER A 356 20.58 -0.59 -15.81
CA SER A 356 19.35 -1.27 -16.22
C SER A 356 18.30 -1.29 -15.10
N ILE A 357 18.74 -1.43 -13.86
CA ILE A 357 17.87 -1.46 -12.70
C ILE A 357 17.36 -0.08 -12.33
N LEU A 358 18.15 0.97 -12.53
CA LEU A 358 17.66 2.34 -12.38
C LEU A 358 16.41 2.57 -13.24
N ILE A 359 16.44 2.07 -14.49
CA ILE A 359 15.30 2.19 -15.40
C ILE A 359 14.13 1.34 -14.92
N ALA A 360 14.37 0.07 -14.55
CA ALA A 360 13.31 -0.82 -14.08
C ALA A 360 12.62 -0.28 -12.82
N THR A 361 13.40 0.29 -11.90
CA THR A 361 12.87 0.94 -10.68
C THR A 361 12.07 2.19 -11.01
N SER A 362 12.57 3.01 -11.92
CA SER A 362 11.89 4.22 -12.37
C SER A 362 10.58 3.90 -13.07
N TYR A 363 10.53 2.85 -13.88
CA TYR A 363 9.32 2.33 -14.51
C TYR A 363 8.29 1.89 -13.46
N GLY A 364 8.71 1.14 -12.45
CA GLY A 364 7.84 0.71 -11.35
C GLY A 364 7.27 1.86 -10.52
N LEU A 365 8.00 2.99 -10.45
CA LEU A 365 7.55 4.17 -9.71
C LEU A 365 6.64 5.11 -10.52
N ASP A 366 6.63 5.04 -11.84
CA ASP A 366 5.84 5.95 -12.69
C ASP A 366 4.35 5.95 -12.28
N GLY A 367 3.74 4.76 -12.16
CA GLY A 367 2.34 4.63 -11.76
C GLY A 367 2.05 5.23 -10.36
N PRO A 368 2.76 4.81 -9.31
CA PRO A 368 2.63 5.41 -7.98
C PRO A 368 2.87 6.93 -7.95
N LEU A 369 3.84 7.45 -8.70
CA LEU A 369 4.12 8.88 -8.76
C LEU A 369 2.96 9.65 -9.39
N TYR A 370 2.40 9.17 -10.50
CA TYR A 370 1.23 9.78 -11.11
C TYR A 370 0.06 9.80 -10.13
N ARG A 371 -0.24 8.66 -9.49
CA ARG A 371 -1.30 8.60 -8.47
C ARG A 371 -1.05 9.55 -7.31
N PHE A 372 0.21 9.73 -6.89
CA PHE A 372 0.56 10.69 -5.84
C PHE A 372 0.33 12.14 -6.30
N MET A 373 0.80 12.50 -7.51
CA MET A 373 0.58 13.84 -8.08
C MET A 373 -0.91 14.13 -8.29
N ASP A 374 -1.65 13.15 -8.82
CA ASP A 374 -3.09 13.21 -8.97
C ASP A 374 -3.79 13.45 -7.63
N ASN A 375 -3.36 12.75 -6.58
CA ASN A 375 -3.90 12.92 -5.25
C ASN A 375 -3.63 14.30 -4.65
N VAL A 376 -2.45 14.89 -4.92
CA VAL A 376 -2.14 16.28 -4.52
C VAL A 376 -3.06 17.27 -5.24
N HIS A 377 -3.36 17.05 -6.52
CA HIS A 377 -4.31 17.87 -7.27
C HIS A 377 -5.74 17.68 -6.76
N ILE A 378 -6.17 16.44 -6.50
CA ILE A 378 -7.45 16.14 -5.87
C ILE A 378 -7.56 16.83 -4.52
N ALA A 379 -6.56 16.70 -3.65
CA ALA A 379 -6.56 17.30 -2.31
C ALA A 379 -6.74 18.85 -2.38
N ARG A 380 -6.16 19.52 -3.37
CA ARG A 380 -6.34 20.95 -3.58
C ARG A 380 -7.76 21.30 -4.02
N ALA A 381 -8.31 20.54 -4.97
CA ALA A 381 -9.68 20.76 -5.44
C ALA A 381 -10.72 20.48 -4.34
N TRP A 382 -10.46 19.48 -3.51
CA TRP A 382 -11.35 19.08 -2.42
C TRP A 382 -11.24 19.93 -1.15
N LYS A 383 -10.32 20.91 -1.12
CA LYS A 383 -10.12 21.79 0.02
C LYS A 383 -11.37 22.61 0.39
N SER A 384 -12.19 22.97 -0.59
CA SER A 384 -13.45 23.69 -0.36
C SER A 384 -14.50 22.89 0.43
N VAL A 385 -14.41 21.55 0.37
CA VAL A 385 -15.34 20.61 1.02
C VAL A 385 -14.70 19.78 2.12
N GLU A 386 -13.46 20.08 2.52
CA GLU A 386 -12.65 19.27 3.45
C GLU A 386 -13.31 19.03 4.82
N ASN A 387 -14.16 19.97 5.28
CA ASN A 387 -14.84 19.90 6.56
C ASN A 387 -16.20 19.20 6.48
N MET A 388 -16.69 18.90 5.28
CA MET A 388 -17.93 18.14 5.12
C MET A 388 -17.76 16.73 5.65
N GLN A 389 -18.84 16.19 6.21
CA GLN A 389 -18.89 14.84 6.76
C GLN A 389 -19.57 13.92 5.74
N VAL A 390 -19.00 12.73 5.56
CA VAL A 390 -19.56 11.65 4.75
C VAL A 390 -19.74 10.43 5.62
N ILE A 391 -20.66 9.55 5.24
CA ILE A 391 -20.79 8.25 5.91
C ILE A 391 -19.54 7.45 5.64
N ASP A 392 -18.86 7.00 6.70
CA ASP A 392 -17.64 6.17 6.61
C ASP A 392 -17.99 4.69 6.55
N SER A 393 -18.85 4.25 7.45
CA SER A 393 -19.29 2.86 7.55
C SER A 393 -20.64 2.76 8.24
N PHE A 394 -21.30 1.64 7.98
CA PHE A 394 -22.48 1.16 8.70
C PHE A 394 -22.12 -0.16 9.38
N SER A 395 -22.67 -0.38 10.57
CA SER A 395 -22.82 -1.72 11.12
C SER A 395 -24.02 -2.39 10.45
N GLU A 396 -23.96 -3.68 10.27
CA GLU A 396 -25.03 -4.41 9.58
C GLU A 396 -26.33 -4.43 10.40
N GLY A 397 -26.23 -4.42 11.75
CA GLY A 397 -27.40 -4.48 12.62
C GLY A 397 -28.35 -5.61 12.24
N ASP A 398 -29.63 -5.34 12.32
CA ASP A 398 -30.70 -6.26 11.92
C ASP A 398 -30.99 -6.20 10.39
N ASP A 399 -30.30 -5.33 9.64
CA ASP A 399 -30.56 -5.01 8.23
C ASP A 399 -29.73 -5.81 7.23
N LEU A 400 -29.22 -6.96 7.63
CA LEU A 400 -28.43 -7.81 6.74
C LEU A 400 -29.17 -8.16 5.44
N GLY A 401 -30.49 -8.28 5.50
CA GLY A 401 -31.32 -8.50 4.33
C GLY A 401 -31.17 -7.43 3.26
N THR A 402 -31.01 -6.17 3.63
CA THR A 402 -30.77 -5.06 2.69
C THR A 402 -29.39 -5.19 2.04
N LEU A 403 -28.34 -5.49 2.81
CA LEU A 403 -27.00 -5.68 2.27
C LEU A 403 -26.90 -6.93 1.38
N ALA A 404 -27.69 -7.96 1.67
CA ALA A 404 -27.78 -9.17 0.83
C ALA A 404 -28.70 -8.99 -0.41
N GLY A 405 -29.42 -7.86 -0.53
CA GLY A 405 -30.37 -7.60 -1.61
C GLY A 405 -31.68 -8.42 -1.48
N THR A 406 -32.02 -8.85 -0.26
CA THR A 406 -33.24 -9.64 0.05
C THR A 406 -34.32 -8.84 0.77
N SER A 407 -33.99 -7.65 1.26
CA SER A 407 -34.90 -6.67 1.85
C SER A 407 -34.47 -5.26 1.48
N ASN A 408 -35.27 -4.25 1.82
CA ASN A 408 -34.98 -2.82 1.64
C ASN A 408 -35.18 -2.02 2.95
N THR A 409 -35.14 -2.68 4.10
CA THR A 409 -35.42 -2.08 5.41
C THR A 409 -34.49 -0.91 5.73
N LEU A 410 -33.19 -1.09 5.61
CA LEU A 410 -32.22 -0.03 5.85
C LEU A 410 -32.37 1.14 4.85
N GLU A 411 -32.63 0.83 3.59
CA GLU A 411 -32.86 1.84 2.55
C GLU A 411 -34.10 2.69 2.86
N LEU A 412 -35.18 2.05 3.32
CA LEU A 412 -36.40 2.73 3.74
C LEU A 412 -36.16 3.58 5.00
N SER A 413 -35.50 3.06 6.02
CA SER A 413 -35.16 3.78 7.24
C SER A 413 -34.27 5.00 6.95
N MET A 414 -33.28 4.85 6.08
CA MET A 414 -32.43 5.96 5.62
C MET A 414 -33.20 6.97 4.76
N TYR A 415 -34.14 6.52 3.93
CA TYR A 415 -35.01 7.43 3.19
C TYR A 415 -35.95 8.22 4.13
N HIS A 416 -36.56 7.59 5.14
CA HIS A 416 -37.37 8.27 6.14
C HIS A 416 -36.55 9.28 6.94
N LEU A 417 -35.31 8.93 7.33
CA LEU A 417 -34.40 9.88 7.93
C LEU A 417 -34.14 11.07 6.99
N TYR A 418 -33.82 10.82 5.72
CA TYR A 418 -33.57 11.88 4.75
C TYR A 418 -34.82 12.74 4.49
N THR A 419 -36.00 12.17 4.48
CA THR A 419 -37.27 12.94 4.41
C THR A 419 -37.41 13.94 5.55
N LYS A 420 -36.95 13.57 6.75
CA LYS A 420 -36.98 14.42 7.93
C LYS A 420 -35.94 15.55 7.90
N ILE A 421 -34.72 15.24 7.48
CA ILE A 421 -33.58 16.17 7.58
C ILE A 421 -33.15 16.81 6.24
N GLY A 422 -33.65 16.31 5.11
CA GLY A 422 -33.16 16.69 3.77
C GLY A 422 -33.44 18.14 3.37
N HIS A 423 -34.37 18.80 4.02
CA HIS A 423 -34.63 20.24 3.86
C HIS A 423 -33.78 21.12 4.76
N ASP A 424 -33.09 20.54 5.74
CA ASP A 424 -32.30 21.31 6.70
C ASP A 424 -31.07 21.90 6.02
N GLU A 425 -30.73 23.12 6.46
CA GLU A 425 -29.51 23.78 6.01
C GLU A 425 -28.28 22.97 6.44
N GLY A 426 -27.42 22.62 5.48
CA GLY A 426 -26.20 21.89 5.72
C GLY A 426 -26.34 20.37 5.65
N VAL A 427 -27.50 19.85 5.32
CA VAL A 427 -27.72 18.44 4.96
C VAL A 427 -27.96 18.37 3.46
N TYR A 428 -27.12 17.64 2.73
CA TYR A 428 -27.12 17.65 1.28
C TYR A 428 -27.18 16.24 0.71
N LEU A 429 -27.84 16.13 -0.44
CA LEU A 429 -27.73 15.00 -1.34
C LEU A 429 -26.77 15.40 -2.47
N ILE A 430 -25.64 14.74 -2.58
CA ILE A 430 -24.61 15.09 -3.54
C ILE A 430 -24.02 13.82 -4.13
N HIS A 431 -24.21 13.64 -5.44
CA HIS A 431 -23.58 12.57 -6.22
C HIS A 431 -23.25 13.05 -7.63
N SER A 432 -22.17 12.52 -8.19
CA SER A 432 -21.72 12.86 -9.55
C SER A 432 -21.30 11.60 -10.28
N GLN A 433 -21.75 11.47 -11.51
CA GLN A 433 -21.44 10.32 -12.37
C GLN A 433 -21.07 10.81 -13.78
N TYR A 434 -19.96 10.27 -14.30
CA TYR A 434 -19.57 10.54 -15.69
C TYR A 434 -20.06 9.42 -16.61
N TYR A 435 -20.81 9.79 -17.63
CA TYR A 435 -21.23 8.91 -18.71
C TYR A 435 -20.34 9.11 -19.92
N GLY A 436 -19.31 8.25 -20.04
CA GLY A 436 -18.32 8.29 -21.11
C GLY A 436 -18.70 7.49 -22.35
N GLN A 437 -17.82 7.44 -23.33
CA GLN A 437 -18.03 6.68 -24.57
C GLN A 437 -18.19 5.16 -24.32
N ASP A 438 -17.48 4.62 -23.33
CA ASP A 438 -17.58 3.21 -22.94
C ASP A 438 -18.98 2.85 -22.45
N PHE A 439 -19.65 3.78 -21.76
CA PHE A 439 -21.05 3.60 -21.35
C PHE A 439 -21.94 3.47 -22.58
N PHE A 440 -21.84 4.38 -23.55
CA PHE A 440 -22.67 4.36 -24.76
C PHE A 440 -22.40 3.14 -25.64
N ALA A 441 -21.17 2.62 -25.66
CA ALA A 441 -20.82 1.44 -26.45
C ALA A 441 -21.37 0.13 -25.87
N ASN A 442 -21.58 0.05 -24.54
CA ASN A 442 -21.93 -1.19 -23.84
C ASN A 442 -23.38 -1.23 -23.34
N VAL A 443 -24.07 -0.09 -23.30
CA VAL A 443 -25.44 0.01 -22.81
C VAL A 443 -26.43 -0.32 -23.92
N THR A 444 -27.24 -1.34 -23.69
CA THR A 444 -28.33 -1.78 -24.62
C THR A 444 -29.72 -1.53 -24.03
N ALA A 445 -29.81 -1.08 -22.78
CA ALA A 445 -31.09 -0.92 -22.07
C ALA A 445 -31.86 0.33 -22.46
N TYR A 446 -31.23 1.32 -23.10
CA TYR A 446 -31.85 2.60 -23.45
C TYR A 446 -31.94 2.77 -24.97
N GLN A 447 -33.11 3.27 -25.44
CA GLN A 447 -33.35 3.56 -26.87
C GLN A 447 -32.84 4.97 -27.25
N ASN A 448 -32.93 5.92 -26.29
CA ASN A 448 -32.58 7.31 -26.48
C ASN A 448 -31.25 7.66 -25.78
N LEU A 449 -30.12 7.34 -26.41
CA LEU A 449 -28.82 7.70 -25.86
C LEU A 449 -28.42 9.11 -26.26
N PRO A 450 -27.84 9.92 -25.34
CA PRO A 450 -27.24 11.22 -25.67
C PRO A 450 -26.15 11.11 -26.75
N SER A 451 -25.94 12.18 -27.51
CA SER A 451 -24.97 12.19 -28.62
C SER A 451 -23.52 12.36 -28.19
N LYS A 452 -23.28 12.83 -26.95
CA LYS A 452 -21.95 13.11 -26.42
C LYS A 452 -21.83 12.72 -24.94
N PRO A 453 -20.61 12.38 -24.45
CA PRO A 453 -20.34 12.17 -23.05
C PRO A 453 -20.74 13.37 -22.19
N PHE A 454 -21.23 13.12 -20.98
CA PHE A 454 -21.68 14.15 -20.07
C PHE A 454 -21.48 13.79 -18.62
N TRP A 455 -21.39 14.82 -17.75
CA TRP A 455 -21.51 14.67 -16.31
C TRP A 455 -22.97 14.76 -15.89
N TYR A 456 -23.39 13.83 -15.06
CA TYR A 456 -24.70 13.81 -14.43
C TYR A 456 -24.54 14.05 -12.93
N LEU A 457 -25.15 15.10 -12.41
CA LEU A 457 -25.10 15.48 -11.01
C LEU A 457 -26.47 15.31 -10.39
N VAL A 458 -26.52 14.68 -9.21
CA VAL A 458 -27.68 14.59 -8.33
C VAL A 458 -27.37 15.49 -7.14
N TYR A 459 -27.82 16.73 -7.17
CA TYR A 459 -27.55 17.73 -6.13
C TYR A 459 -28.83 18.25 -5.53
N SER A 460 -28.90 18.23 -4.19
CA SER A 460 -30.05 18.80 -3.50
C SER A 460 -30.18 20.30 -3.73
N TYR A 461 -31.41 20.80 -3.77
CA TYR A 461 -31.69 22.22 -4.07
C TYR A 461 -31.01 23.19 -3.09
N ASN A 462 -30.90 22.81 -1.79
CA ASN A 462 -30.22 23.60 -0.78
C ASN A 462 -28.71 23.70 -1.03
N TYR A 463 -28.06 22.62 -1.51
CA TYR A 463 -26.65 22.66 -1.92
C TYR A 463 -26.45 23.51 -3.19
N LEU A 464 -27.33 23.38 -4.18
CA LEU A 464 -27.28 24.19 -5.39
C LEU A 464 -27.46 25.68 -5.10
N THR A 465 -28.31 26.04 -4.12
CA THR A 465 -28.48 27.42 -3.67
C THR A 465 -27.17 27.99 -3.10
N GLU A 466 -26.40 27.20 -2.34
CA GLU A 466 -25.07 27.59 -1.87
C GLU A 466 -24.05 27.77 -3.01
N LEU A 467 -24.17 26.97 -4.07
CA LEU A 467 -23.37 27.14 -5.26
C LEU A 467 -23.74 28.36 -6.09
N GLY A 468 -24.86 29.05 -5.73
CA GLY A 468 -25.33 30.28 -6.33
C GLY A 468 -26.42 30.12 -7.39
N PHE A 469 -27.03 28.93 -7.49
CA PHE A 469 -28.23 28.72 -8.30
C PHE A 469 -29.43 29.35 -7.63
N GLN A 470 -30.33 29.95 -8.42
CA GLN A 470 -31.55 30.56 -7.93
C GLN A 470 -32.76 29.82 -8.47
N PHE A 471 -33.69 29.53 -7.56
CA PHE A 471 -34.94 28.86 -7.84
C PHE A 471 -36.11 29.79 -7.46
N SER A 472 -37.11 29.87 -8.33
CA SER A 472 -38.37 30.58 -8.00
C SER A 472 -39.17 29.79 -7.00
N GLU A 473 -40.10 30.46 -6.30
CA GLU A 473 -41.04 29.80 -5.38
C GLU A 473 -41.92 28.76 -6.11
N GLU A 474 -42.27 29.02 -7.38
CA GLU A 474 -42.97 28.04 -8.20
C GLU A 474 -42.16 26.78 -8.44
N GLU A 475 -40.87 26.92 -8.81
CA GLU A 475 -39.96 25.78 -9.01
C GLU A 475 -39.75 24.98 -7.69
N LEU A 476 -39.64 25.66 -6.55
CA LEU A 476 -39.50 25.01 -5.27
C LEU A 476 -40.77 24.25 -4.88
N ASN A 477 -41.96 24.80 -5.15
CA ASN A 477 -43.23 24.14 -4.90
C ASN A 477 -43.38 22.88 -5.81
N GLU A 478 -43.00 22.98 -7.06
CA GLU A 478 -42.99 21.83 -8.00
C GLU A 478 -42.05 20.72 -7.51
N ILE A 479 -40.83 21.06 -7.09
CA ILE A 479 -39.86 20.12 -6.52
C ILE A 479 -40.44 19.43 -5.28
N ARG A 480 -41.05 20.20 -4.35
CA ARG A 480 -41.71 19.68 -3.13
C ARG A 480 -42.97 18.85 -3.42
N SER A 481 -43.64 19.09 -4.54
CA SER A 481 -44.74 18.23 -5.00
C SER A 481 -44.30 16.88 -5.60
N GLY A 482 -42.98 16.68 -5.73
CA GLY A 482 -42.35 15.47 -6.28
C GLY A 482 -41.91 15.58 -7.75
N SER A 483 -42.09 16.73 -8.42
CA SER A 483 -41.62 16.90 -9.79
C SER A 483 -40.08 16.85 -9.88
N ARG A 484 -39.53 16.16 -10.88
CA ARG A 484 -38.08 16.10 -11.12
C ARG A 484 -37.63 17.24 -11.99
N LEU A 485 -36.94 18.22 -11.41
CA LEU A 485 -36.36 19.34 -12.15
C LEU A 485 -34.95 18.99 -12.63
N TYR A 486 -34.74 19.05 -13.94
CA TYR A 486 -33.44 18.90 -14.58
C TYR A 486 -32.93 20.24 -15.15
N LEU A 487 -31.69 20.57 -14.82
CA LEU A 487 -31.00 21.72 -15.41
C LEU A 487 -30.13 21.21 -16.56
N ILE A 488 -30.37 21.73 -17.76
CA ILE A 488 -29.63 21.38 -18.97
C ILE A 488 -28.86 22.64 -19.43
N PRO A 489 -27.55 22.53 -19.77
CA PRO A 489 -26.77 23.69 -20.20
C PRO A 489 -27.32 24.32 -21.48
N ASP A 490 -27.28 25.64 -21.56
CA ASP A 490 -27.69 26.43 -22.75
C ASP A 490 -26.84 26.13 -23.99
N SER A 491 -25.62 25.61 -23.80
CA SER A 491 -24.72 25.20 -24.88
C SER A 491 -25.21 24.02 -25.69
N TYR A 492 -26.22 23.27 -25.18
CA TYR A 492 -26.82 22.16 -25.90
C TYR A 492 -27.77 22.66 -26.99
N THR A 493 -27.60 22.12 -28.19
CA THR A 493 -28.55 22.40 -29.30
C THR A 493 -29.94 21.86 -28.96
N THR A 494 -30.96 22.37 -29.64
CA THR A 494 -32.35 21.91 -29.42
C THR A 494 -32.51 20.39 -29.60
N GLU A 495 -31.79 19.82 -30.58
CA GLU A 495 -31.81 18.36 -30.80
C GLU A 495 -31.13 17.60 -29.65
N GLU A 496 -29.97 18.08 -29.19
CA GLU A 496 -29.27 17.49 -28.05
C GLU A 496 -30.11 17.55 -26.77
N GLN A 497 -30.79 18.69 -26.53
CA GLN A 497 -31.70 18.83 -25.40
C GLN A 497 -32.86 17.86 -25.48
N GLN A 498 -33.47 17.69 -26.65
CA GLN A 498 -34.58 16.72 -26.83
C GLN A 498 -34.14 15.29 -26.58
N ARG A 499 -32.99 14.87 -27.12
CA ARG A 499 -32.43 13.53 -26.85
C ARG A 499 -32.10 13.35 -25.39
N MET A 500 -31.52 14.35 -24.73
CA MET A 500 -31.21 14.29 -23.30
C MET A 500 -32.48 14.16 -22.45
N ARG A 501 -33.55 14.91 -22.75
CA ARG A 501 -34.83 14.78 -22.07
C ARG A 501 -35.39 13.36 -22.21
N ALA A 502 -35.44 12.83 -23.43
CA ALA A 502 -35.91 11.50 -23.70
C ALA A 502 -35.12 10.43 -22.94
N TYR A 503 -33.78 10.56 -22.90
CA TYR A 503 -32.90 9.68 -22.14
C TYR A 503 -33.17 9.75 -20.62
N LEU A 504 -33.31 10.96 -20.06
CA LEU A 504 -33.56 11.16 -18.62
C LEU A 504 -34.90 10.56 -18.21
N GLU A 505 -35.96 10.73 -19.02
CA GLU A 505 -37.25 10.10 -18.75
C GLU A 505 -37.19 8.57 -18.87
N GLU A 506 -36.49 8.06 -19.88
CA GLU A 506 -36.33 6.61 -20.09
C GLU A 506 -35.52 5.99 -18.95
N SER A 507 -34.46 6.66 -18.49
CA SER A 507 -33.57 6.16 -17.44
C SER A 507 -34.28 5.91 -16.09
N VAL A 508 -35.35 6.64 -15.82
CA VAL A 508 -36.17 6.48 -14.61
C VAL A 508 -37.23 5.37 -14.79
N LYS A 509 -37.64 5.05 -16.02
CA LYS A 509 -38.64 4.00 -16.29
C LYS A 509 -38.08 2.57 -16.19
N VAL A 510 -36.79 2.41 -16.42
CA VAL A 510 -36.15 1.07 -16.48
C VAL A 510 -36.05 0.40 -15.11
N TYR A 511 -36.04 1.16 -14.02
CA TYR A 511 -35.92 0.65 -12.66
C TYR A 511 -37.06 1.14 -11.79
N ASP A 512 -38.05 0.28 -11.55
CA ASP A 512 -39.06 0.46 -10.52
C ASP A 512 -38.59 -0.20 -9.23
N GLY A 513 -38.53 0.56 -8.15
CA GLY A 513 -38.11 0.08 -6.82
C GLY A 513 -39.22 0.29 -5.78
N ASP A 514 -39.00 -0.26 -4.59
CA ASP A 514 -40.01 -0.38 -3.54
C ASP A 514 -40.22 0.90 -2.70
N VAL A 515 -39.43 1.96 -2.95
CA VAL A 515 -39.56 3.22 -2.19
C VAL A 515 -40.61 4.10 -2.84
N GLU A 516 -41.74 4.30 -2.14
CA GLU A 516 -42.80 5.18 -2.57
C GLU A 516 -42.45 6.64 -2.23
N THR A 517 -42.41 7.49 -3.24
CA THR A 517 -42.23 8.93 -3.12
C THR A 517 -43.35 9.67 -3.85
N PRO A 518 -43.63 10.95 -3.60
CA PRO A 518 -44.55 11.72 -4.42
C PRO A 518 -44.24 11.66 -5.92
N PHE A 519 -42.94 11.61 -6.31
CA PHE A 519 -42.54 11.41 -7.71
C PHE A 519 -42.98 10.05 -8.25
N THR A 520 -42.78 8.97 -7.52
CA THR A 520 -43.15 7.62 -8.02
C THR A 520 -44.65 7.46 -8.21
N GLN A 521 -45.44 8.19 -7.43
CA GLN A 521 -46.90 8.22 -7.55
C GLN A 521 -47.37 9.07 -8.74
N ASN A 522 -46.69 10.21 -9.00
CA ASN A 522 -47.06 11.12 -10.10
C ASN A 522 -45.80 11.62 -10.83
N ARG A 523 -45.36 10.86 -11.82
CA ARG A 523 -44.09 11.11 -12.56
C ARG A 523 -44.19 12.36 -13.42
N GLN A 524 -43.73 13.49 -12.90
CA GLN A 524 -43.65 14.77 -13.59
C GLN A 524 -42.19 15.19 -13.78
N PHE A 525 -41.88 15.72 -14.96
CA PHE A 525 -40.56 16.17 -15.34
C PHE A 525 -40.58 17.64 -15.75
N ILE A 526 -39.65 18.40 -15.21
CA ILE A 526 -39.46 19.81 -15.52
C ILE A 526 -38.04 20.01 -16.04
N TYR A 527 -37.88 20.81 -17.07
CA TYR A 527 -36.58 21.09 -17.68
C TYR A 527 -36.34 22.59 -17.74
N LYS A 528 -35.19 23.02 -17.19
CA LYS A 528 -34.75 24.41 -17.22
C LYS A 528 -33.39 24.50 -17.85
N SER A 529 -33.22 25.40 -18.81
CA SER A 529 -31.89 25.71 -19.34
C SER A 529 -31.13 26.61 -18.36
N TYR A 530 -29.80 26.42 -18.28
CA TYR A 530 -28.97 27.22 -17.42
C TYR A 530 -27.63 27.54 -18.08
N SER A 531 -27.03 28.64 -17.66
CA SER A 531 -25.67 29.04 -18.03
C SER A 531 -24.90 29.41 -16.77
N THR A 532 -23.66 28.98 -16.66
CA THR A 532 -22.76 29.34 -15.57
C THR A 532 -21.37 29.64 -16.09
N THR A 533 -20.75 30.69 -15.56
CA THR A 533 -19.34 31.00 -15.81
C THR A 533 -18.43 30.33 -14.80
N LYS A 534 -18.99 29.78 -13.71
CA LYS A 534 -18.24 29.12 -12.63
C LYS A 534 -18.11 27.64 -12.90
N ASP A 535 -16.95 27.10 -12.58
CA ASP A 535 -16.74 25.66 -12.57
C ASP A 535 -17.49 25.03 -11.39
N ILE A 536 -18.34 24.04 -11.67
CA ILE A 536 -19.06 23.28 -10.64
C ILE A 536 -18.16 22.13 -10.20
N PHE A 537 -17.94 22.00 -8.89
CA PHE A 537 -17.18 20.91 -8.31
C PHE A 537 -17.94 19.59 -8.40
N LEU A 538 -17.26 18.56 -8.94
CA LEU A 538 -17.91 17.29 -9.33
C LEU A 538 -17.84 16.17 -8.30
N TRP A 539 -17.22 16.37 -7.15
CA TRP A 539 -17.01 15.29 -6.17
C TRP A 539 -16.34 14.02 -6.78
N SER A 540 -15.57 14.22 -7.84
CA SER A 540 -14.87 13.15 -8.53
C SER A 540 -13.44 13.00 -8.02
N THR A 541 -13.00 11.76 -7.86
CA THR A 541 -11.61 11.42 -7.56
C THR A 541 -10.82 11.04 -8.82
N ASN A 542 -11.45 11.07 -10.00
CA ASN A 542 -10.83 10.74 -11.27
C ASN A 542 -10.44 11.99 -12.05
N LEU A 543 -9.17 12.38 -12.00
CA LEU A 543 -8.65 13.56 -12.70
C LEU A 543 -8.73 13.46 -14.23
N GLN A 544 -8.73 12.24 -14.80
CA GLN A 544 -8.85 12.08 -16.25
C GLN A 544 -10.23 12.50 -16.76
N GLN A 545 -11.24 12.36 -15.90
CA GLN A 545 -12.60 12.83 -16.18
C GLN A 545 -12.86 14.26 -15.74
N GLY A 546 -11.96 14.84 -14.93
CA GLY A 546 -12.05 16.17 -14.35
C GLY A 546 -12.64 16.18 -12.93
N VAL A 547 -12.29 17.21 -12.18
CA VAL A 547 -12.83 17.51 -10.83
C VAL A 547 -13.83 18.66 -10.84
N THR A 548 -13.95 19.37 -11.95
CA THR A 548 -14.92 20.45 -12.19
C THR A 548 -15.50 20.36 -13.60
N SER A 549 -16.72 20.86 -13.78
CA SER A 549 -17.36 21.00 -15.09
C SER A 549 -18.19 22.28 -15.14
N LYS A 550 -18.28 22.88 -16.32
CA LYS A 550 -19.13 24.04 -16.57
C LYS A 550 -20.51 23.67 -17.07
N GLU A 551 -20.63 22.48 -17.65
CA GLU A 551 -21.81 22.07 -18.40
C GLU A 551 -22.35 20.69 -18.01
N PRO A 552 -22.45 20.37 -16.68
CA PRO A 552 -23.06 19.11 -16.28
C PRO A 552 -24.59 19.15 -16.45
N ILE A 553 -25.19 17.98 -16.67
CA ILE A 553 -26.64 17.80 -16.49
C ILE A 553 -26.89 17.66 -15.00
N ILE A 554 -27.80 18.48 -14.43
CA ILE A 554 -28.06 18.52 -12.99
C ILE A 554 -29.49 18.10 -12.71
N PHE A 555 -29.66 17.09 -11.91
CA PHE A 555 -30.93 16.76 -11.27
C PHE A 555 -31.01 17.49 -9.93
N VAL A 556 -32.02 18.32 -9.77
CA VAL A 556 -32.31 19.07 -8.55
C VAL A 556 -33.08 18.16 -7.61
N ALA A 557 -32.37 17.57 -6.65
CA ALA A 557 -32.92 16.56 -5.75
C ALA A 557 -33.59 17.17 -4.52
N SER A 558 -34.69 16.54 -4.09
CA SER A 558 -35.36 16.74 -2.81
C SER A 558 -35.85 15.39 -2.31
N PRO A 559 -36.19 15.24 -1.02
CA PRO A 559 -36.76 13.98 -0.51
C PRO A 559 -37.98 13.49 -1.30
N GLU A 560 -38.81 14.40 -1.81
CA GLU A 560 -40.08 14.10 -2.48
C GLU A 560 -39.93 13.62 -3.91
N ASN A 561 -38.79 13.94 -4.57
CA ASN A 561 -38.58 13.63 -5.99
C ASN A 561 -37.52 12.55 -6.26
N LEU A 562 -37.10 11.83 -5.22
CA LEU A 562 -36.22 10.67 -5.35
C LEU A 562 -36.99 9.48 -5.94
N TYR A 563 -36.25 8.56 -6.52
CA TYR A 563 -36.73 7.23 -6.85
C TYR A 563 -35.73 6.18 -6.39
N PHE A 564 -35.97 4.91 -6.66
CA PHE A 564 -35.17 3.79 -6.19
C PHE A 564 -33.66 4.01 -6.25
N LYS A 565 -33.11 4.52 -7.37
CA LYS A 565 -31.67 4.69 -7.52
C LYS A 565 -31.08 5.64 -6.49
N GLU A 566 -31.71 6.76 -6.24
CA GLU A 566 -31.21 7.72 -5.27
C GLU A 566 -31.45 7.26 -3.81
N SER A 567 -32.59 6.69 -3.51
CA SER A 567 -32.90 6.20 -2.16
C SER A 567 -32.02 5.02 -1.76
N ALA A 568 -31.81 4.04 -2.66
CA ALA A 568 -30.90 2.93 -2.41
C ALA A 568 -29.45 3.36 -2.19
N ASN A 569 -29.03 4.49 -2.76
CA ASN A 569 -27.68 5.02 -2.57
C ASN A 569 -27.51 5.89 -1.31
N LEU A 570 -28.56 6.11 -0.50
CA LEU A 570 -28.43 6.73 0.83
C LEU A 570 -27.62 5.87 1.80
N VAL A 571 -27.61 4.55 1.60
CA VAL A 571 -26.83 3.59 2.42
C VAL A 571 -25.39 3.40 1.91
N VAL A 572 -24.97 4.10 0.88
CA VAL A 572 -23.61 3.99 0.34
C VAL A 572 -22.65 4.87 1.15
N SER A 573 -21.56 4.28 1.59
CA SER A 573 -20.49 4.95 2.33
C SER A 573 -19.42 5.61 1.43
N GLY A 574 -18.58 6.46 2.01
CA GLY A 574 -17.47 7.14 1.37
C GLY A 574 -17.88 8.28 0.44
N PHE A 575 -17.00 8.59 -0.51
CA PHE A 575 -17.24 9.70 -1.46
C PHE A 575 -18.42 9.47 -2.40
N ASN A 576 -18.68 8.21 -2.74
CA ASN A 576 -19.78 7.82 -3.62
C ASN A 576 -21.15 7.85 -2.91
N GLY A 577 -21.16 7.87 -1.58
CA GLY A 577 -22.40 8.02 -0.80
C GLY A 577 -23.09 9.33 -1.16
N TYR A 578 -24.40 9.31 -1.17
CA TYR A 578 -25.21 10.48 -1.57
C TYR A 578 -25.34 11.51 -0.43
N LEU A 579 -25.45 11.06 0.82
CA LEU A 579 -25.63 11.94 1.98
C LEU A 579 -24.32 12.61 2.38
N LYS A 580 -24.34 13.95 2.43
CA LYS A 580 -23.25 14.80 2.90
C LYS A 580 -23.75 15.79 3.95
N ILE A 581 -22.92 16.04 4.95
CA ILE A 581 -23.26 16.99 6.01
C ILE A 581 -22.19 18.08 6.06
N ARG A 582 -22.59 19.35 6.10
CA ARG A 582 -21.66 20.51 5.97
C ARG A 582 -20.53 20.49 6.99
N ASN A 583 -20.83 20.20 8.25
CA ASN A 583 -19.86 20.27 9.34
C ASN A 583 -20.28 19.43 10.56
N GLN A 584 -19.38 19.38 11.56
CA GLN A 584 -19.60 18.61 12.79
C GLN A 584 -20.80 19.07 13.63
N ASN A 585 -21.12 20.36 13.64
CA ASN A 585 -22.25 20.86 14.44
C ASN A 585 -23.59 20.37 13.90
N ILE A 586 -23.72 20.35 12.57
CA ILE A 586 -24.93 19.82 11.91
C ILE A 586 -24.98 18.31 12.07
N LEU A 587 -23.83 17.61 11.99
CA LEU A 587 -23.75 16.18 12.25
C LEU A 587 -24.26 15.81 13.66
N THR A 588 -23.92 16.61 14.67
CA THR A 588 -24.43 16.38 16.05
C THR A 588 -25.96 16.41 16.09
N ARG A 589 -26.61 17.40 15.43
CA ARG A 589 -28.07 17.47 15.32
C ARG A 589 -28.65 16.27 14.57
N VAL A 590 -28.03 15.85 13.47
CA VAL A 590 -28.46 14.67 12.71
C VAL A 590 -28.37 13.40 13.57
N LYS A 591 -27.31 13.25 14.35
CA LYS A 591 -27.18 12.12 15.29
C LYS A 591 -28.23 12.16 16.42
N GLU A 592 -28.58 13.34 16.92
CA GLU A 592 -29.67 13.52 17.88
C GLU A 592 -31.01 13.13 17.26
N GLU A 593 -31.29 13.50 16.00
CA GLU A 593 -32.49 13.07 15.28
C GLU A 593 -32.54 11.55 15.09
N ILE A 594 -31.42 10.92 14.72
CA ILE A 594 -31.35 9.45 14.61
C ILE A 594 -31.69 8.81 15.95
N THR A 595 -31.05 9.25 17.05
CA THR A 595 -31.25 8.65 18.38
C THR A 595 -32.68 8.84 18.92
N THR A 596 -33.32 9.95 18.56
CA THR A 596 -34.61 10.31 19.13
C THR A 596 -35.78 9.75 18.32
N HIS A 597 -35.67 9.71 16.99
CA HIS A 597 -36.82 9.43 16.12
C HIS A 597 -36.64 8.19 15.24
N PHE A 598 -35.41 7.65 15.13
CA PHE A 598 -35.09 6.51 14.25
C PHE A 598 -34.37 5.40 15.03
N PRO A 599 -35.05 4.75 15.99
CA PRO A 599 -34.47 3.66 16.78
C PRO A 599 -33.94 2.50 15.87
N ASP A 600 -34.62 2.26 14.77
CA ASP A 600 -34.23 1.22 13.78
C ASP A 600 -32.89 1.46 13.12
N LEU A 601 -32.34 2.68 13.18
CA LEU A 601 -30.99 3.00 12.67
C LEU A 601 -29.92 2.99 13.77
N MET A 602 -30.27 2.72 15.02
CA MET A 602 -29.31 2.77 16.13
C MET A 602 -28.35 1.58 16.14
N ASP A 603 -28.80 0.41 15.73
CA ASP A 603 -28.02 -0.82 15.62
C ASP A 603 -27.06 -0.79 14.43
N ASN A 604 -27.33 0.06 13.42
CA ASN A 604 -26.44 0.26 12.28
C ASN A 604 -25.17 1.08 12.60
N ASP A 605 -25.08 1.69 13.78
CA ASP A 605 -23.92 2.50 14.24
C ASP A 605 -23.29 3.33 13.13
N ILE A 606 -24.10 4.22 12.51
CA ILE A 606 -23.69 5.01 11.35
C ILE A 606 -22.49 5.90 11.70
N GLN A 607 -21.33 5.57 11.20
CA GLN A 607 -20.11 6.33 11.42
C GLN A 607 -19.91 7.38 10.32
N PHE A 608 -19.56 8.59 10.74
CA PHE A 608 -19.28 9.70 9.85
C PHE A 608 -17.82 10.13 9.97
N THR A 609 -17.20 10.48 8.85
CA THR A 609 -15.83 10.97 8.80
C THR A 609 -15.73 12.25 7.98
N PRO A 610 -14.88 13.23 8.38
CA PRO A 610 -14.66 14.42 7.57
C PRO A 610 -13.92 14.04 6.28
N VAL A 611 -14.29 14.68 5.18
CA VAL A 611 -13.68 14.50 3.86
C VAL A 611 -12.16 14.63 3.92
N ARG A 612 -11.64 15.59 4.70
CA ARG A 612 -10.21 15.77 4.93
C ARG A 612 -9.53 14.49 5.39
N ARG A 613 -10.13 13.76 6.34
CA ARG A 613 -9.54 12.54 6.89
C ARG A 613 -9.41 11.43 5.85
N TYR A 614 -10.38 11.36 4.96
CA TYR A 614 -10.39 10.41 3.85
C TYR A 614 -9.27 10.73 2.83
N ILE A 615 -9.08 12.02 2.51
CA ILE A 615 -8.02 12.48 1.62
C ILE A 615 -6.64 12.25 2.23
N ASP A 616 -6.47 12.58 3.51
CA ASP A 616 -5.21 12.40 4.25
C ASP A 616 -4.82 10.92 4.35
N GLY A 617 -5.79 10.03 4.58
CA GLY A 617 -5.57 8.57 4.62
C GLY A 617 -5.03 8.05 3.28
N ARG A 618 -5.66 8.43 2.19
CA ARG A 618 -5.23 8.06 0.84
C ARG A 618 -3.87 8.65 0.48
N GLN A 619 -3.60 9.89 0.88
CA GLN A 619 -2.31 10.54 0.67
C GLN A 619 -1.20 9.87 1.46
N LYS A 620 -1.49 9.41 2.68
CA LYS A 620 -0.52 8.70 3.53
C LYS A 620 -0.10 7.37 2.91
N GLU A 621 -1.02 6.59 2.40
CA GLU A 621 -0.74 5.31 1.72
C GLU A 621 0.13 5.50 0.47
N LEU A 622 -0.22 6.48 -0.37
CA LEU A 622 0.56 6.81 -1.57
C LEU A 622 1.94 7.38 -1.24
N SER A 623 2.06 8.19 -0.18
CA SER A 623 3.33 8.72 0.29
C SER A 623 4.27 7.61 0.73
N TYR A 624 3.76 6.57 1.38
CA TYR A 624 4.56 5.43 1.82
C TYR A 624 5.20 4.70 0.62
N THR A 625 4.43 4.44 -0.41
CA THR A 625 4.93 3.84 -1.66
C THR A 625 5.96 4.75 -2.34
N PHE A 626 5.73 6.06 -2.37
CA PHE A 626 6.65 7.03 -2.93
C PHE A 626 7.99 7.08 -2.17
N TYR A 627 7.97 7.10 -0.82
CA TYR A 627 9.19 7.09 -0.02
C TYR A 627 10.00 5.80 -0.23
N LEU A 628 9.33 4.66 -0.34
CA LEU A 628 9.97 3.37 -0.55
C LEU A 628 10.69 3.32 -1.90
N PHE A 629 10.02 3.65 -2.99
CA PHE A 629 10.63 3.67 -4.33
C PHE A 629 11.63 4.82 -4.52
N GLY A 630 11.37 5.98 -3.92
CA GLY A 630 12.32 7.12 -3.94
C GLY A 630 13.63 6.77 -3.24
N SER A 631 13.58 6.09 -2.10
CA SER A 631 14.77 5.60 -1.40
C SER A 631 15.55 4.57 -2.23
N LEU A 632 14.85 3.73 -2.98
CA LEU A 632 15.46 2.76 -3.90
C LEU A 632 16.21 3.44 -5.03
N ILE A 633 15.60 4.41 -5.71
CA ILE A 633 16.25 5.20 -6.77
C ILE A 633 17.50 5.89 -6.22
N LEU A 634 17.41 6.51 -5.06
CA LEU A 634 18.53 7.17 -4.41
C LEU A 634 19.68 6.18 -4.11
N ALA A 635 19.37 5.00 -3.60
CA ALA A 635 20.35 3.96 -3.32
C ALA A 635 21.04 3.45 -4.59
N VAL A 636 20.28 3.26 -5.68
CA VAL A 636 20.85 2.85 -6.99
C VAL A 636 21.76 3.96 -7.55
N LEU A 637 21.37 5.22 -7.47
CA LEU A 637 22.20 6.35 -7.89
C LEU A 637 23.52 6.45 -7.11
N ILE A 638 23.46 6.27 -5.78
CA ILE A 638 24.64 6.24 -4.92
C ILE A 638 25.55 5.05 -5.33
N SER A 639 24.96 3.89 -5.58
CA SER A 639 25.69 2.70 -6.01
C SER A 639 26.36 2.88 -7.38
N LEU A 640 25.66 3.43 -8.36
CA LEU A 640 26.20 3.76 -9.68
C LEU A 640 27.38 4.72 -9.61
N THR A 641 27.25 5.80 -8.83
CA THR A 641 28.34 6.75 -8.64
C THR A 641 29.54 6.14 -7.93
N SER A 642 29.29 5.25 -6.96
CA SER A 642 30.34 4.53 -6.24
C SER A 642 31.12 3.58 -7.16
N ILE A 643 30.42 2.83 -8.02
CA ILE A 643 31.07 1.95 -9.02
C ILE A 643 31.81 2.77 -10.07
N LEU A 644 31.27 3.89 -10.51
CA LEU A 644 31.97 4.78 -11.45
C LEU A 644 33.30 5.30 -10.87
N ILE A 645 33.28 5.77 -9.63
CA ILE A 645 34.51 6.19 -8.92
C ILE A 645 35.47 5.02 -8.80
N ALA A 646 34.97 3.83 -8.49
CA ALA A 646 35.79 2.61 -8.41
C ALA A 646 36.45 2.27 -9.77
N LEU A 647 35.70 2.34 -10.88
CA LEU A 647 36.21 2.15 -12.24
C LEU A 647 37.26 3.18 -12.61
N VAL A 648 37.05 4.46 -12.29
CA VAL A 648 38.04 5.52 -12.53
C VAL A 648 39.34 5.25 -11.77
N LEU A 649 39.24 4.86 -10.51
CA LEU A 649 40.42 4.55 -9.69
C LEU A 649 41.16 3.34 -10.24
N MET A 650 40.45 2.31 -10.63
CA MET A 650 41.01 1.11 -11.22
C MET A 650 41.70 1.42 -12.57
N TYR A 651 41.07 2.22 -13.43
CA TYR A 651 41.65 2.68 -14.69
C TYR A 651 42.97 3.46 -14.46
N ARG A 652 42.98 4.35 -13.46
CA ARG A 652 44.18 5.13 -13.10
C ARG A 652 45.31 4.25 -12.61
N ILE A 653 45.04 3.27 -11.77
CA ILE A 653 46.04 2.32 -11.27
C ILE A 653 46.63 1.52 -12.44
N THR A 654 45.78 1.02 -13.30
CA THR A 654 46.19 0.15 -14.44
C THR A 654 46.98 0.90 -15.50
N TYR A 655 46.62 2.16 -15.80
CA TYR A 655 47.24 2.94 -16.90
C TYR A 655 48.01 4.15 -16.39
N GLN A 656 48.58 4.07 -15.18
CA GLN A 656 49.25 5.20 -14.51
C GLN A 656 50.33 5.83 -15.38
N ASP A 657 51.25 5.04 -15.93
CA ASP A 657 52.40 5.55 -16.73
C ASP A 657 51.91 6.22 -18.00
N ARG A 658 50.95 5.62 -18.70
CA ARG A 658 50.33 6.21 -19.88
C ARG A 658 49.64 7.54 -19.59
N LEU A 659 48.90 7.64 -18.48
CA LEU A 659 48.22 8.86 -18.08
C LEU A 659 49.21 9.99 -17.73
N ILE A 660 50.35 9.64 -17.11
CA ILE A 660 51.39 10.61 -16.79
C ILE A 660 52.00 11.15 -18.10
N VAL A 661 52.39 10.30 -19.05
CA VAL A 661 52.92 10.71 -20.34
C VAL A 661 51.93 11.59 -21.12
N GLN A 662 50.67 11.15 -21.19
CA GLN A 662 49.61 11.95 -21.82
C GLN A 662 49.40 13.31 -21.17
N TYR A 663 49.54 13.41 -19.83
CA TYR A 663 49.45 14.66 -19.11
C TYR A 663 50.59 15.62 -19.50
N PHE A 664 51.81 15.13 -19.51
CA PHE A 664 52.98 15.94 -19.91
C PHE A 664 52.95 16.37 -21.39
N LEU A 665 52.30 15.58 -22.25
CA LEU A 665 52.08 15.93 -23.66
C LEU A 665 50.89 16.89 -23.85
N GLY A 666 50.27 17.38 -22.79
CA GLY A 666 49.18 18.36 -22.83
C GLY A 666 47.81 17.80 -23.24
N PHE A 667 47.62 16.48 -23.21
CA PHE A 667 46.28 15.90 -23.49
C PHE A 667 45.25 16.34 -22.44
N GLY A 668 44.11 16.82 -22.90
CA GLY A 668 43.00 17.21 -22.00
C GLY A 668 42.37 16.01 -21.28
N LEU A 669 41.58 16.27 -20.25
CA LEU A 669 40.90 15.23 -19.44
C LEU A 669 40.07 14.26 -20.27
N TRP A 670 39.35 14.77 -21.26
CA TRP A 670 38.54 13.95 -22.16
C TRP A 670 39.38 12.91 -22.92
N ALA A 671 40.50 13.33 -23.48
CA ALA A 671 41.39 12.42 -24.26
C ALA A 671 42.00 11.33 -23.38
N ARG A 672 42.37 11.68 -22.13
CA ARG A 672 43.00 10.76 -21.17
C ARG A 672 42.02 9.71 -20.62
N TYR A 673 40.73 10.11 -20.35
CA TYR A 673 39.71 9.25 -19.77
C TYR A 673 38.58 8.89 -20.75
N LYS A 674 38.88 8.97 -22.07
CA LYS A 674 37.91 8.76 -23.17
C LYS A 674 37.06 7.50 -22.98
N GLY A 675 37.65 6.36 -22.58
CA GLY A 675 36.90 5.10 -22.41
C GLY A 675 35.83 5.16 -21.34
N ILE A 676 36.13 5.81 -20.20
CA ILE A 676 35.16 5.95 -19.10
C ILE A 676 34.05 6.97 -19.44
N MET A 677 34.43 8.06 -20.11
CA MET A 677 33.45 9.06 -20.54
C MET A 677 32.49 8.50 -21.59
N ILE A 678 33.01 7.72 -22.55
CA ILE A 678 32.15 7.00 -23.51
C ILE A 678 31.23 6.01 -22.82
N LEU A 679 31.70 5.25 -21.82
CA LEU A 679 30.86 4.33 -21.06
C LEU A 679 29.66 5.05 -20.43
N VAL A 680 29.90 6.18 -19.75
CA VAL A 680 28.83 6.98 -19.11
C VAL A 680 27.84 7.52 -20.14
N ILE A 681 28.31 8.05 -21.26
CA ILE A 681 27.46 8.61 -22.32
C ILE A 681 26.65 7.50 -22.99
N VAL A 682 27.27 6.39 -23.35
CA VAL A 682 26.58 5.27 -24.02
C VAL A 682 25.57 4.64 -23.10
N SER A 683 25.88 4.45 -21.80
CA SER A 683 24.89 3.96 -20.85
C SER A 683 23.70 4.91 -20.70
N ALA A 684 23.94 6.22 -20.61
CA ALA A 684 22.87 7.21 -20.53
C ALA A 684 21.98 7.23 -21.79
N ILE A 685 22.57 7.10 -22.98
CA ILE A 685 21.81 6.99 -24.23
C ILE A 685 20.93 5.72 -24.21
N ILE A 686 21.49 4.59 -23.78
CA ILE A 686 20.74 3.33 -23.66
C ILE A 686 19.62 3.48 -22.63
N GLU A 687 19.89 4.09 -21.48
CA GLU A 687 18.89 4.37 -20.44
C GLU A 687 17.72 5.20 -21.00
N VAL A 688 18.00 6.27 -21.73
CA VAL A 688 16.99 7.13 -22.36
C VAL A 688 16.21 6.35 -23.44
N LEU A 689 16.88 5.56 -24.28
CA LEU A 689 16.22 4.76 -25.31
C LEU A 689 15.26 3.71 -24.69
N ILE A 690 15.72 2.97 -23.68
CA ILE A 690 14.87 1.99 -23.00
C ILE A 690 13.70 2.70 -22.29
N SER A 691 13.94 3.83 -21.63
CA SER A 691 12.89 4.62 -20.99
C SER A 691 11.85 5.11 -22.00
N PHE A 692 12.28 5.50 -23.20
CA PHE A 692 11.38 5.88 -24.28
C PHE A 692 10.54 4.71 -24.80
N LEU A 693 11.17 3.54 -24.99
CA LEU A 693 10.47 2.31 -25.41
C LEU A 693 9.43 1.86 -24.38
N LEU A 694 9.76 1.95 -23.10
CA LEU A 694 8.86 1.64 -21.99
C LEU A 694 7.86 2.75 -21.68
N LYS A 695 7.92 3.90 -22.37
CA LYS A 695 7.10 5.09 -22.16
C LYS A 695 7.13 5.61 -20.71
N THR A 696 8.25 5.41 -20.00
CA THR A 696 8.43 5.87 -18.60
C THR A 696 8.96 7.31 -18.58
N LYS A 697 8.19 8.24 -18.01
CA LYS A 697 8.63 9.64 -17.86
C LYS A 697 9.68 9.80 -16.77
N LEU A 698 9.48 9.09 -15.65
CA LEU A 698 10.45 9.10 -14.56
C LEU A 698 11.78 8.45 -14.97
N GLY A 699 11.75 7.43 -15.83
CA GLY A 699 12.94 6.82 -16.40
C GLY A 699 13.81 7.82 -17.18
N ILE A 700 13.21 8.67 -18.00
CA ILE A 700 13.93 9.74 -18.73
C ILE A 700 14.52 10.76 -17.75
N VAL A 701 13.77 11.17 -16.73
CA VAL A 701 14.25 12.12 -15.71
C VAL A 701 15.38 11.51 -14.88
N SER A 702 15.25 10.25 -14.45
CA SER A 702 16.29 9.55 -13.68
C SER A 702 17.57 9.33 -14.49
N ALA A 703 17.47 9.00 -15.77
CA ALA A 703 18.62 8.89 -16.70
C ALA A 703 19.34 10.23 -16.86
N ALA A 704 18.60 11.33 -17.07
CA ALA A 704 19.18 12.67 -17.18
C ALA A 704 19.85 13.11 -15.86
N LEU A 705 19.23 12.83 -14.73
CA LEU A 705 19.74 13.16 -13.40
C LEU A 705 20.97 12.31 -13.07
N SER A 706 20.97 11.03 -13.43
CA SER A 706 22.10 10.11 -13.33
C SER A 706 23.29 10.63 -14.15
N LEU A 707 23.07 10.99 -15.42
CA LEU A 707 24.12 11.53 -16.30
C LEU A 707 24.71 12.83 -15.73
N CYS A 708 23.87 13.75 -15.27
CA CYS A 708 24.29 15.01 -14.68
C CYS A 708 25.13 14.82 -13.43
N LEU A 709 24.64 14.01 -12.49
CA LEU A 709 25.32 13.66 -11.23
C LEU A 709 26.66 12.99 -11.48
N GLN A 710 26.70 11.99 -12.36
CA GLN A 710 27.90 11.26 -12.71
C GLN A 710 28.93 12.15 -13.42
N SER A 711 28.49 13.02 -14.33
CA SER A 711 29.38 13.96 -15.04
C SER A 711 30.03 14.95 -14.09
N VAL A 712 29.24 15.55 -13.19
CA VAL A 712 29.75 16.52 -12.19
C VAL A 712 30.73 15.84 -11.22
N LEU A 713 30.36 14.66 -10.70
CA LEU A 713 31.21 13.92 -9.77
C LEU A 713 32.49 13.42 -10.44
N LEU A 714 32.39 12.90 -11.67
CA LEU A 714 33.54 12.44 -12.45
C LEU A 714 34.52 13.60 -12.69
N TYR A 715 34.01 14.73 -13.18
CA TYR A 715 34.82 15.91 -13.46
C TYR A 715 35.49 16.47 -12.18
N GLY A 716 34.72 16.65 -11.12
CA GLY A 716 35.23 17.13 -9.83
C GLY A 716 36.26 16.19 -9.20
N PHE A 717 36.02 14.86 -9.30
CA PHE A 717 36.96 13.85 -8.81
C PHE A 717 38.28 13.82 -9.60
N LEU A 718 38.21 13.91 -10.92
CA LEU A 718 39.39 13.93 -11.79
C LEU A 718 40.22 15.18 -11.53
N LEU A 719 39.65 16.37 -11.49
CA LEU A 719 40.36 17.62 -11.23
C LEU A 719 41.07 17.62 -9.88
N ARG A 720 40.38 17.25 -8.79
CA ARG A 720 41.00 17.23 -7.44
C ARG A 720 42.16 16.25 -7.34
N LYS A 721 42.04 15.08 -7.93
CA LYS A 721 43.08 14.06 -7.87
C LYS A 721 44.30 14.39 -8.75
N GLU A 722 44.12 15.11 -9.84
CA GLU A 722 45.24 15.58 -10.66
C GLU A 722 46.02 16.71 -9.97
N GLN A 723 45.33 17.68 -9.40
CA GLN A 723 45.99 18.75 -8.65
C GLN A 723 46.80 18.22 -7.46
N GLN A 724 46.29 17.23 -6.72
CA GLN A 724 47.02 16.61 -5.62
C GLN A 724 48.29 15.87 -6.06
N LYS A 725 48.28 15.25 -7.24
CA LYS A 725 49.44 14.51 -7.75
C LYS A 725 50.51 15.45 -8.28
N ILE A 726 50.14 16.53 -8.92
CA ILE A 726 51.05 17.61 -9.35
C ILE A 726 51.78 18.21 -8.13
N LEU A 727 51.07 18.54 -7.09
CA LEU A 727 51.64 19.08 -5.84
C LEU A 727 52.60 18.08 -5.16
N ASN A 728 52.40 16.76 -5.30
CA ASN A 728 53.31 15.77 -4.74
C ASN A 728 54.57 15.58 -5.59
N ILE A 729 54.45 15.68 -6.93
CA ILE A 729 55.61 15.61 -7.86
C ILE A 729 56.52 16.85 -7.67
N PHE A 730 55.96 18.01 -7.33
CA PHE A 730 56.78 19.21 -7.05
C PHE A 730 57.31 19.25 -5.60
N LYS A 731 56.91 18.30 -4.74
CA LYS A 731 57.39 18.16 -3.36
C LYS A 731 58.48 17.07 -3.22
N GLU A 732 58.60 16.18 -4.19
CA GLU A 732 59.71 15.24 -4.35
C GLU A 732 60.81 15.86 -5.25
#